data_20529841ad7027af5d44a024c03ef784
#
_entry.id   20529841ad7027af5d44a024c03ef784
#
_cell.length_a   1.000
_cell.length_b   1.000
_cell.length_c   1.000
_cell.angle_alpha   90.00
_cell.angle_beta   90.00
_cell.angle_gamma   90.00
#
_symmetry.space_group_name_H-M   'P 1'
#
loop_
_entity.id
_entity.type
_entity.pdbx_description
1 polymer ?
#
loop_
_entity_poly.entity_id
_entity_poly.type
_entity_poly.pdbx_seq_one_letter_code
_entity_poly.pdbx_strand_id
1 'polypeptide(L)'
;MANYRWSRKAFWLSPFVVFTLSLVFKIYLAAFVIYGGEHVWLPLLTSLPSVWAAYFLIELLARRRKLMTYLIVNLLLTTVYFAVIMYYKYFGIIVTYHALMQIGQVTEVKGSVFQLLHPYFLLIYVDIVAAWLLLGFSGTFRRAWRGLANRRLMPAWIPASGFILMLGICMAIVWPNRGISNELVQNERMGILNYEVFLMATAGNEKLVPASTVTQEAVNKLKGVAAPQQPLYAGAAKGRNVIVIQLEAFQNFLLNKTVEGKEITPNLNKLIQESAYFPRFYQQAGSGNTSDAEFLTNTSFYVPLRVPATQAYADKSLPSMPKAFRAEGYEALTFHTNDVAFWNRKELYKALGFSRYYDTEFFGGEDKVAFGASDEVLYAKTVQELAKQRDEGKKFYAMLISMSSHHPYNIPDRKVKLKLSDTYKDSFVGDYIRAQNYTDYALGQLFQELKDAGLWDNSVIAIYGDHMGLPIYSLSDGDLDLLEKLDGRKYDSSQMMNIPLIVTAPGLLQASVQTQVGGQSDIFPTIANLVGLPMENHLHFGQDLFNQHSNLLPERYYLPSGSFIDDSEIFVPGTGFGDGSRIMLPTAAEASANAARLNGSAGSDGGGLGSAGGSAGNAGGGLNSTSGSAGNAGGDQGAASSGGDKAGEASPQPGKPGEPSGTGGTAGLGNAAGTGAKPGSDGATRDEFDRALQLLRMSDSYVRSLPSNGNDPEPEDAGAESRKSK
;
A
#
# COMPACT_ATOMS: atom_id res chain seq x y z
N MET A 1 -38.65 46.77 -20.38
CA MET A 1 -37.46 46.51 -19.56
C MET A 1 -37.90 46.34 -18.12
N ALA A 2 -37.96 45.11 -17.61
CA ALA A 2 -38.38 44.89 -16.23
C ALA A 2 -37.27 45.35 -15.28
N ASN A 3 -37.60 46.29 -14.38
CA ASN A 3 -36.71 46.81 -13.37
C ASN A 3 -36.25 45.70 -12.41
N TYR A 4 -35.07 45.13 -12.64
CA TYR A 4 -34.38 44.22 -11.71
C TYR A 4 -33.85 45.03 -10.51
N ARG A 5 -34.69 45.27 -9.49
CA ARG A 5 -34.21 45.76 -8.20
C ARG A 5 -33.51 44.61 -7.47
N TRP A 6 -32.19 44.60 -7.52
CA TRP A 6 -31.34 43.70 -6.71
C TRP A 6 -31.49 44.08 -5.23
N SER A 7 -32.24 43.28 -4.48
CA SER A 7 -32.13 43.32 -3.01
C SER A 7 -30.85 42.58 -2.63
N ARG A 8 -29.88 43.31 -2.04
CA ARG A 8 -28.63 42.66 -1.53
C ARG A 8 -28.91 41.41 -0.68
N LYS A 9 -29.94 41.44 0.17
CA LYS A 9 -30.37 40.31 1.00
C LYS A 9 -30.84 39.10 0.15
N ALA A 10 -31.56 39.31 -0.95
CA ALA A 10 -32.04 38.24 -1.81
C ALA A 10 -30.89 37.53 -2.59
N PHE A 11 -29.84 38.28 -2.91
CA PHE A 11 -28.64 37.69 -3.54
C PHE A 11 -27.90 36.77 -2.59
N TRP A 12 -27.57 37.24 -1.37
CA TRP A 12 -26.81 36.44 -0.40
C TRP A 12 -27.56 35.20 0.10
N LEU A 13 -28.88 35.22 0.11
CA LEU A 13 -29.74 34.08 0.48
C LEU A 13 -30.15 33.23 -0.72
N SER A 14 -29.65 33.52 -1.93
CA SER A 14 -29.95 32.69 -3.11
C SER A 14 -29.34 31.31 -2.97
N PRO A 15 -30.00 30.28 -3.50
CA PRO A 15 -29.44 28.91 -3.51
C PRO A 15 -28.03 28.83 -4.12
N PHE A 16 -27.77 29.59 -5.17
CA PHE A 16 -26.45 29.68 -5.78
C PHE A 16 -25.35 30.04 -4.76
N VAL A 17 -25.54 31.11 -3.98
CA VAL A 17 -24.55 31.55 -3.00
C VAL A 17 -24.48 30.62 -1.80
N VAL A 18 -25.64 30.24 -1.26
CA VAL A 18 -25.69 29.36 -0.08
C VAL A 18 -25.00 28.01 -0.34
N PHE A 19 -25.30 27.34 -1.48
CA PHE A 19 -24.68 26.08 -1.81
C PHE A 19 -23.23 26.23 -2.27
N THR A 20 -22.83 27.37 -2.85
CA THR A 20 -21.41 27.69 -3.09
C THR A 20 -20.64 27.70 -1.78
N LEU A 21 -21.12 28.44 -0.76
CA LEU A 21 -20.44 28.48 0.54
C LEU A 21 -20.39 27.11 1.24
N SER A 22 -21.48 26.34 1.13
CA SER A 22 -21.52 24.98 1.64
C SER A 22 -20.48 24.09 0.96
N LEU A 23 -20.36 24.14 -0.37
CA LEU A 23 -19.36 23.33 -1.09
C LEU A 23 -17.92 23.80 -0.86
N VAL A 24 -17.70 25.11 -0.69
CA VAL A 24 -16.37 25.62 -0.28
C VAL A 24 -15.91 24.96 1.03
N PHE A 25 -16.79 24.86 2.02
CA PHE A 25 -16.48 24.15 3.27
C PHE A 25 -16.14 22.66 3.04
N LYS A 26 -16.89 21.97 2.17
CA LYS A 26 -16.68 20.55 1.85
C LYS A 26 -15.36 20.31 1.09
N ILE A 27 -15.05 21.18 0.13
CA ILE A 27 -13.78 21.17 -0.59
C ILE A 27 -12.63 21.42 0.39
N TYR A 28 -12.79 22.41 1.29
CA TYR A 28 -11.79 22.69 2.32
C TYR A 28 -11.55 21.48 3.22
N LEU A 29 -12.61 20.83 3.71
CA LEU A 29 -12.49 19.65 4.57
C LEU A 29 -11.80 18.49 3.84
N ALA A 30 -12.16 18.23 2.59
CA ALA A 30 -11.52 17.20 1.79
C ALA A 30 -10.04 17.51 1.53
N ALA A 31 -9.73 18.76 1.13
CA ALA A 31 -8.37 19.19 0.89
C ALA A 31 -7.50 19.13 2.17
N PHE A 32 -8.07 19.51 3.32
CA PHE A 32 -7.39 19.43 4.62
C PHE A 32 -7.02 18.00 4.98
N VAL A 33 -7.94 17.05 4.76
CA VAL A 33 -7.70 15.63 5.06
C VAL A 33 -6.68 15.00 4.10
N ILE A 34 -6.70 15.37 2.82
CA ILE A 34 -5.89 14.74 1.78
C ILE A 34 -4.49 15.35 1.70
N TYR A 35 -4.39 16.68 1.72
CA TYR A 35 -3.14 17.41 1.44
C TYR A 35 -2.54 18.10 2.66
N GLY A 36 -3.22 18.06 3.82
CA GLY A 36 -2.82 18.79 5.01
C GLY A 36 -3.16 20.29 4.97
N GLY A 37 -3.00 20.97 6.14
CA GLY A 37 -3.45 22.35 6.32
C GLY A 37 -2.78 23.40 5.44
N GLU A 38 -1.53 23.18 5.05
CA GLU A 38 -0.75 24.15 4.24
C GLU A 38 -1.15 24.14 2.76
N HIS A 39 -1.67 23.04 2.25
CA HIS A 39 -1.99 22.82 0.83
C HIS A 39 -3.48 22.92 0.47
N VAL A 40 -4.33 23.52 1.31
CA VAL A 40 -5.78 23.56 1.08
C VAL A 40 -6.22 24.57 0.01
N TRP A 41 -5.43 25.62 -0.23
CA TRP A 41 -5.84 26.75 -1.08
C TRP A 41 -5.89 26.41 -2.56
N LEU A 42 -4.92 25.62 -3.04
CA LEU A 42 -4.86 25.27 -4.47
C LEU A 42 -6.04 24.37 -4.89
N PRO A 43 -6.35 23.25 -4.20
CA PRO A 43 -7.54 22.44 -4.48
C PRO A 43 -8.86 23.22 -4.37
N LEU A 44 -8.93 24.15 -3.42
CA LEU A 44 -10.10 25.00 -3.27
C LEU A 44 -10.34 25.89 -4.50
N LEU A 45 -9.30 26.58 -4.97
CA LEU A 45 -9.36 27.47 -6.12
C LEU A 45 -9.63 26.71 -7.42
N THR A 46 -9.01 25.56 -7.61
CA THR A 46 -9.15 24.77 -8.84
C THR A 46 -10.47 24.01 -8.93
N SER A 47 -11.12 23.70 -7.78
CA SER A 47 -12.43 23.04 -7.74
C SER A 47 -13.61 24.01 -7.93
N LEU A 48 -13.48 25.30 -7.58
CA LEU A 48 -14.59 26.26 -7.67
C LEU A 48 -15.17 26.43 -9.08
N PRO A 49 -14.37 26.53 -10.15
CA PRO A 49 -14.91 26.68 -11.51
C PRO A 49 -15.83 25.53 -11.93
N SER A 50 -15.52 24.30 -11.61
CA SER A 50 -16.36 23.14 -11.94
C SER A 50 -17.68 23.14 -11.16
N VAL A 51 -17.65 23.51 -9.88
CA VAL A 51 -18.86 23.71 -9.07
C VAL A 51 -19.74 24.82 -9.65
N TRP A 52 -19.15 25.95 -9.98
CA TRP A 52 -19.88 27.07 -10.58
C TRP A 52 -20.41 26.75 -11.98
N ALA A 53 -19.68 25.97 -12.78
CA ALA A 53 -20.20 25.49 -14.06
C ALA A 53 -21.49 24.67 -13.85
N ALA A 54 -21.50 23.72 -12.89
CA ALA A 54 -22.71 22.96 -12.55
C ALA A 54 -23.86 23.88 -12.08
N TYR A 55 -23.56 24.88 -11.26
CA TYR A 55 -24.58 25.80 -10.75
C TYR A 55 -25.11 26.76 -11.80
N PHE A 56 -24.28 27.30 -12.69
CA PHE A 56 -24.74 28.07 -13.82
C PHE A 56 -25.62 27.26 -14.77
N LEU A 57 -25.31 25.97 -14.94
CA LEU A 57 -26.15 25.06 -15.72
C LEU A 57 -27.53 24.86 -15.06
N ILE A 58 -27.59 24.75 -13.71
CA ILE A 58 -28.85 24.69 -12.97
C ILE A 58 -29.64 25.99 -13.18
N GLU A 59 -28.98 27.17 -13.07
CA GLU A 59 -29.62 28.48 -13.28
C GLU A 59 -30.19 28.63 -14.69
N LEU A 60 -29.54 28.02 -15.70
CA LEU A 60 -29.96 28.07 -17.09
C LEU A 60 -31.13 27.14 -17.39
N LEU A 61 -31.05 25.87 -16.94
CA LEU A 61 -31.96 24.79 -17.33
C LEU A 61 -33.12 24.58 -16.37
N ALA A 62 -32.91 24.70 -15.05
CA ALA A 62 -33.92 24.40 -14.05
C ALA A 62 -34.95 25.53 -13.91
N ARG A 63 -36.07 25.44 -14.66
CA ARG A 63 -37.16 26.42 -14.60
C ARG A 63 -38.15 26.14 -13.47
N ARG A 64 -38.44 24.89 -13.18
CA ARG A 64 -39.33 24.43 -12.11
C ARG A 64 -38.54 23.53 -11.16
N ARG A 65 -38.88 23.51 -9.86
CA ARG A 65 -38.23 22.69 -8.83
C ARG A 65 -36.71 22.98 -8.67
N LYS A 66 -36.26 24.19 -9.01
CA LYS A 66 -34.86 24.59 -8.98
C LYS A 66 -34.18 24.33 -7.64
N LEU A 67 -34.86 24.61 -6.52
CA LEU A 67 -34.34 24.29 -5.18
C LEU A 67 -34.06 22.76 -5.04
N MET A 68 -34.96 21.92 -5.52
CA MET A 68 -34.80 20.48 -5.48
C MET A 68 -33.57 20.04 -6.29
N THR A 69 -33.35 20.64 -7.46
CA THR A 69 -32.15 20.37 -8.27
C THR A 69 -30.88 20.74 -7.53
N TYR A 70 -30.82 21.90 -6.88
CA TYR A 70 -29.69 22.28 -6.03
C TYR A 70 -29.44 21.29 -4.89
N LEU A 71 -30.48 20.85 -4.20
CA LEU A 71 -30.37 19.89 -3.09
C LEU A 71 -29.84 18.53 -3.57
N ILE A 72 -30.35 18.05 -4.71
CA ILE A 72 -29.87 16.77 -5.30
C ILE A 72 -28.40 16.90 -5.71
N VAL A 73 -28.03 17.95 -6.44
CA VAL A 73 -26.64 18.16 -6.88
C VAL A 73 -25.72 18.34 -5.69
N ASN A 74 -26.14 19.11 -4.67
CA ASN A 74 -25.34 19.26 -3.45
C ASN A 74 -25.17 17.92 -2.72
N LEU A 75 -26.22 17.10 -2.61
CA LEU A 75 -26.13 15.77 -2.00
C LEU A 75 -25.16 14.86 -2.79
N LEU A 76 -25.26 14.82 -4.11
CA LEU A 76 -24.37 14.02 -4.96
C LEU A 76 -22.90 14.46 -4.79
N LEU A 77 -22.63 15.77 -4.88
CA LEU A 77 -21.28 16.30 -4.69
C LEU A 77 -20.75 16.04 -3.27
N THR A 78 -21.60 16.17 -2.25
CA THR A 78 -21.23 15.81 -0.87
C THR A 78 -20.82 14.36 -0.75
N THR A 79 -21.59 13.46 -1.37
CA THR A 79 -21.27 12.02 -1.37
C THR A 79 -19.95 11.74 -2.08
N VAL A 80 -19.65 12.43 -3.18
CA VAL A 80 -18.36 12.32 -3.87
C VAL A 80 -17.22 12.78 -2.94
N TYR A 81 -17.31 13.95 -2.32
CA TYR A 81 -16.26 14.42 -1.41
C TYR A 81 -16.09 13.52 -0.19
N PHE A 82 -17.20 13.00 0.36
CA PHE A 82 -17.14 12.04 1.45
C PHE A 82 -16.46 10.73 1.03
N ALA A 83 -16.81 10.18 -0.13
CA ALA A 83 -16.18 8.99 -0.68
C ALA A 83 -14.67 9.20 -0.89
N VAL A 84 -14.26 10.37 -1.42
CA VAL A 84 -12.84 10.72 -1.59
C VAL A 84 -12.11 10.73 -0.25
N ILE A 85 -12.68 11.34 0.80
CA ILE A 85 -12.08 11.37 2.15
C ILE A 85 -11.90 9.93 2.68
N MET A 86 -12.97 9.12 2.65
CA MET A 86 -12.94 7.76 3.18
C MET A 86 -11.97 6.87 2.43
N TYR A 87 -11.96 6.97 1.10
CA TYR A 87 -11.08 6.17 0.25
C TYR A 87 -9.61 6.54 0.45
N TYR A 88 -9.32 7.85 0.56
CA TYR A 88 -7.97 8.32 0.85
C TYR A 88 -7.46 7.81 2.21
N LYS A 89 -8.31 7.84 3.24
CA LYS A 89 -7.93 7.32 4.57
C LYS A 89 -7.69 5.82 4.59
N TYR A 90 -8.23 5.07 3.64
CA TYR A 90 -8.01 3.62 3.54
C TYR A 90 -6.84 3.27 2.60
N PHE A 91 -6.77 3.91 1.44
CA PHE A 91 -5.83 3.54 0.37
C PHE A 91 -4.71 4.57 0.12
N GLY A 92 -4.77 5.78 0.71
CA GLY A 92 -3.81 6.87 0.47
C GLY A 92 -3.88 7.51 -0.92
N ILE A 93 -4.88 7.18 -1.72
CA ILE A 93 -5.06 7.69 -3.08
C ILE A 93 -6.46 8.29 -3.28
N ILE A 94 -6.62 9.02 -4.37
CA ILE A 94 -7.92 9.59 -4.74
C ILE A 94 -8.80 8.51 -5.36
N VAL A 95 -10.01 8.32 -4.79
CA VAL A 95 -11.02 7.45 -5.40
C VAL A 95 -11.40 8.00 -6.77
N THR A 96 -11.58 7.11 -7.73
CA THR A 96 -12.06 7.44 -9.07
C THR A 96 -13.36 6.69 -9.39
N TYR A 97 -14.03 7.07 -10.48
CA TYR A 97 -15.26 6.38 -10.90
C TYR A 97 -15.08 4.85 -11.06
N HIS A 98 -13.85 4.37 -11.25
CA HIS A 98 -13.56 2.94 -11.34
C HIS A 98 -13.90 2.18 -10.05
N ALA A 99 -13.86 2.83 -8.89
CA ALA A 99 -14.24 2.20 -7.63
C ALA A 99 -15.73 1.77 -7.58
N LEU A 100 -16.58 2.33 -8.45
CA LEU A 100 -17.96 1.86 -8.60
C LEU A 100 -18.05 0.40 -9.06
N MET A 101 -17.03 -0.12 -9.73
CA MET A 101 -16.96 -1.53 -10.12
C MET A 101 -16.80 -2.47 -8.92
N GLN A 102 -16.32 -1.94 -7.78
CA GLN A 102 -16.09 -2.69 -6.55
C GLN A 102 -17.22 -2.49 -5.52
N ILE A 103 -18.29 -1.76 -5.87
CA ILE A 103 -19.36 -1.39 -4.91
C ILE A 103 -20.05 -2.62 -4.27
N GLY A 104 -20.09 -3.75 -4.97
CA GLY A 104 -20.63 -5.01 -4.44
C GLY A 104 -19.83 -5.61 -3.28
N GLN A 105 -18.57 -5.22 -3.12
CA GLN A 105 -17.66 -5.73 -2.07
C GLN A 105 -17.71 -4.90 -0.78
N VAL A 106 -18.29 -3.69 -0.83
CA VAL A 106 -18.33 -2.75 0.32
C VAL A 106 -19.05 -3.37 1.54
N THR A 107 -20.02 -4.25 1.31
CA THR A 107 -20.75 -4.93 2.40
C THR A 107 -19.86 -5.86 3.21
N GLU A 108 -18.86 -6.48 2.59
CA GLU A 108 -17.93 -7.39 3.25
C GLU A 108 -16.89 -6.63 4.09
N VAL A 109 -16.44 -5.46 3.61
CA VAL A 109 -15.42 -4.64 4.29
C VAL A 109 -16.01 -3.56 5.21
N LYS A 110 -17.31 -3.62 5.55
CA LYS A 110 -17.99 -2.63 6.40
C LYS A 110 -17.27 -2.38 7.73
N GLY A 111 -16.68 -3.41 8.35
CA GLY A 111 -15.93 -3.29 9.60
C GLY A 111 -14.77 -2.32 9.46
N SER A 112 -13.97 -2.46 8.41
CA SER A 112 -12.85 -1.57 8.09
C SER A 112 -13.30 -0.13 7.82
N VAL A 113 -14.40 0.05 7.09
CA VAL A 113 -14.96 1.38 6.81
C VAL A 113 -15.40 2.08 8.10
N PHE A 114 -16.07 1.37 9.02
CA PHE A 114 -16.50 1.97 10.30
C PHE A 114 -15.34 2.34 11.21
N GLN A 115 -14.26 1.58 11.23
CA GLN A 115 -13.08 1.90 12.05
C GLN A 115 -12.38 3.19 11.59
N LEU A 116 -12.37 3.46 10.29
CA LEU A 116 -11.76 4.66 9.70
C LEU A 116 -12.70 5.88 9.73
N LEU A 117 -13.97 5.69 10.11
CA LEU A 117 -14.97 6.75 10.14
C LEU A 117 -14.83 7.61 11.39
N HIS A 118 -14.01 8.66 11.32
CA HIS A 118 -13.99 9.68 12.36
C HIS A 118 -15.28 10.52 12.36
N PRO A 119 -15.91 10.78 13.52
CA PRO A 119 -17.18 11.53 13.59
C PRO A 119 -17.17 12.89 12.89
N TYR A 120 -16.02 13.58 12.86
CA TYR A 120 -15.91 14.88 12.22
C TYR A 120 -16.03 14.82 10.68
N PHE A 121 -15.80 13.67 10.05
CA PHE A 121 -16.07 13.53 8.60
C PHE A 121 -17.57 13.65 8.29
N LEU A 122 -18.44 13.32 9.24
CA LEU A 122 -19.89 13.46 9.07
C LEU A 122 -20.34 14.93 9.06
N LEU A 123 -19.50 15.88 9.52
CA LEU A 123 -19.77 17.32 9.43
C LEU A 123 -19.98 17.79 7.99
N ILE A 124 -19.46 17.04 7.01
CA ILE A 124 -19.69 17.32 5.59
C ILE A 124 -21.18 17.30 5.19
N TYR A 125 -22.04 16.61 5.97
CA TYR A 125 -23.48 16.48 5.72
C TYR A 125 -24.33 17.48 6.54
N VAL A 126 -23.74 18.35 7.36
CA VAL A 126 -24.45 19.21 8.29
C VAL A 126 -25.45 20.15 7.59
N ASP A 127 -25.08 20.69 6.42
CA ASP A 127 -25.95 21.54 5.61
C ASP A 127 -27.15 20.77 5.01
N ILE A 128 -26.94 19.53 4.64
CA ILE A 128 -28.00 18.64 4.12
C ILE A 128 -29.01 18.33 5.23
N VAL A 129 -28.51 17.95 6.43
CA VAL A 129 -29.34 17.70 7.60
C VAL A 129 -30.11 18.97 7.99
N ALA A 130 -29.43 20.13 8.05
CA ALA A 130 -30.05 21.42 8.34
C ALA A 130 -31.12 21.79 7.30
N ALA A 131 -30.82 21.63 6.00
CA ALA A 131 -31.79 21.88 4.94
C ALA A 131 -33.00 20.95 5.05
N TRP A 132 -32.81 19.66 5.35
CA TRP A 132 -33.88 18.67 5.53
C TRP A 132 -34.78 19.05 6.72
N LEU A 133 -34.19 19.39 7.88
CA LEU A 133 -34.92 19.82 9.06
C LEU A 133 -35.73 21.10 8.79
N LEU A 134 -35.08 22.15 8.23
CA LEU A 134 -35.71 23.43 7.95
C LEU A 134 -36.84 23.30 6.91
N LEU A 135 -36.62 22.53 5.85
CA LEU A 135 -37.64 22.32 4.81
C LEU A 135 -38.74 21.35 5.26
N GLY A 136 -38.43 20.41 6.13
CA GLY A 136 -39.37 19.42 6.70
C GLY A 136 -40.33 20.10 7.71
N PHE A 137 -39.75 20.76 8.71
CA PHE A 137 -40.48 21.23 9.89
C PHE A 137 -40.94 22.71 9.83
N SER A 138 -40.31 23.56 8.98
CA SER A 138 -40.68 24.98 8.88
C SER A 138 -41.42 25.29 7.57
N GLY A 139 -42.76 25.40 7.65
CA GLY A 139 -43.59 25.79 6.50
C GLY A 139 -43.30 27.23 5.99
N THR A 140 -42.87 28.14 6.88
CA THR A 140 -42.49 29.50 6.57
C THR A 140 -41.18 29.53 5.81
N PHE A 141 -40.16 28.83 6.29
CA PHE A 141 -38.87 28.70 5.63
C PHE A 141 -39.02 28.05 4.24
N ARG A 142 -39.78 26.96 4.14
CA ARG A 142 -40.07 26.26 2.88
C ARG A 142 -40.69 27.16 1.84
N ARG A 143 -41.70 27.99 2.23
CA ARG A 143 -42.36 28.94 1.32
C ARG A 143 -41.40 30.06 0.89
N ALA A 144 -40.67 30.65 1.83
CA ALA A 144 -39.73 31.72 1.57
C ALA A 144 -38.61 31.29 0.64
N TRP A 145 -37.95 30.12 0.92
CA TRP A 145 -36.80 29.67 0.16
C TRP A 145 -37.17 29.12 -1.23
N ARG A 146 -38.32 28.42 -1.36
CA ARG A 146 -38.89 28.06 -2.67
C ARG A 146 -39.24 29.29 -3.50
N GLY A 147 -39.80 30.31 -2.89
CA GLY A 147 -40.10 31.57 -3.56
C GLY A 147 -38.83 32.26 -4.06
N LEU A 148 -37.76 32.29 -3.26
CA LEU A 148 -36.49 32.87 -3.64
C LEU A 148 -35.78 32.05 -4.74
N ALA A 149 -35.73 30.72 -4.61
CA ALA A 149 -35.11 29.81 -5.59
C ALA A 149 -35.77 29.89 -6.98
N ASN A 150 -37.09 30.01 -7.03
CA ASN A 150 -37.84 30.07 -8.30
C ASN A 150 -37.82 31.46 -8.98
N ARG A 151 -37.30 32.49 -8.28
CA ARG A 151 -37.12 33.82 -8.93
C ARG A 151 -35.96 33.75 -9.93
N ARG A 152 -36.17 34.27 -11.12
CA ARG A 152 -35.07 34.54 -12.05
C ARG A 152 -34.34 35.79 -11.55
N LEU A 153 -33.24 35.57 -10.83
CA LEU A 153 -32.38 36.63 -10.33
C LEU A 153 -31.51 37.25 -11.42
N MET A 154 -31.30 36.52 -12.54
CA MET A 154 -30.43 36.94 -13.65
C MET A 154 -31.10 36.67 -15.00
N PRO A 155 -30.88 37.51 -16.02
CA PRO A 155 -31.27 37.21 -17.38
C PRO A 155 -30.47 35.98 -17.91
N ALA A 156 -31.05 35.21 -18.82
CA ALA A 156 -30.51 33.89 -19.23
C ALA A 156 -29.11 33.95 -19.84
N TRP A 157 -28.73 35.09 -20.43
CA TRP A 157 -27.37 35.22 -20.99
C TRP A 157 -26.26 35.24 -19.92
N ILE A 158 -26.56 35.72 -18.69
CA ILE A 158 -25.57 35.70 -17.58
C ILE A 158 -25.19 34.27 -17.15
N PRO A 159 -26.13 33.37 -16.78
CA PRO A 159 -25.74 31.99 -16.49
C PRO A 159 -25.21 31.26 -17.69
N ALA A 160 -25.61 31.55 -18.92
CA ALA A 160 -25.06 30.97 -20.14
C ALA A 160 -23.58 31.36 -20.35
N SER A 161 -23.27 32.67 -20.30
CA SER A 161 -21.88 33.14 -20.41
C SER A 161 -21.04 32.74 -19.20
N GLY A 162 -21.62 32.69 -17.99
CA GLY A 162 -20.96 32.17 -16.81
C GLY A 162 -20.59 30.70 -16.96
N PHE A 163 -21.48 29.86 -17.46
CA PHE A 163 -21.22 28.45 -17.74
C PHE A 163 -20.06 28.27 -18.74
N ILE A 164 -20.10 28.97 -19.87
CA ILE A 164 -19.05 28.91 -20.90
C ILE A 164 -17.70 29.38 -20.33
N LEU A 165 -17.70 30.48 -19.57
CA LEU A 165 -16.49 31.00 -18.92
C LEU A 165 -15.90 29.99 -17.94
N MET A 166 -16.72 29.37 -17.08
CA MET A 166 -16.24 28.37 -16.12
C MET A 166 -15.70 27.12 -16.80
N LEU A 167 -16.34 26.66 -17.89
CA LEU A 167 -15.78 25.56 -18.70
C LEU A 167 -14.44 25.94 -19.33
N GLY A 168 -14.28 27.17 -19.82
CA GLY A 168 -12.99 27.66 -20.33
C GLY A 168 -11.91 27.68 -19.25
N ILE A 169 -12.24 28.09 -18.03
CA ILE A 169 -11.32 28.07 -16.87
C ILE A 169 -10.99 26.62 -16.49
N CYS A 170 -11.97 25.72 -16.42
CA CYS A 170 -11.72 24.29 -16.16
C CYS A 170 -10.74 23.71 -17.19
N MET A 171 -10.93 24.00 -18.48
CA MET A 171 -10.02 23.54 -19.52
C MET A 171 -8.62 24.13 -19.37
N ALA A 172 -8.51 25.42 -19.02
CA ALA A 172 -7.22 26.08 -18.75
C ALA A 172 -6.50 25.50 -17.53
N ILE A 173 -7.24 24.97 -16.55
CA ILE A 173 -6.68 24.23 -15.40
C ILE A 173 -6.25 22.82 -15.81
N VAL A 174 -7.07 22.09 -16.52
CA VAL A 174 -6.81 20.66 -16.86
C VAL A 174 -5.67 20.53 -17.86
N TRP A 175 -5.64 21.37 -18.90
CA TRP A 175 -4.72 21.23 -20.02
C TRP A 175 -3.22 21.17 -19.65
N PRO A 176 -2.68 22.09 -18.83
CA PRO A 176 -1.27 22.05 -18.44
C PRO A 176 -0.93 20.89 -17.50
N ASN A 177 -1.90 20.41 -16.71
CA ASN A 177 -1.70 19.40 -15.67
C ASN A 177 -1.94 17.95 -16.15
N ARG A 178 -2.37 17.75 -17.41
CA ARG A 178 -2.73 16.43 -17.94
C ARG A 178 -1.58 15.42 -18.07
N GLY A 179 -0.35 15.89 -18.02
CA GLY A 179 0.86 15.06 -18.17
C GLY A 179 1.54 14.67 -16.86
N ILE A 180 1.00 15.12 -15.72
CA ILE A 180 1.53 14.77 -14.40
C ILE A 180 1.25 13.29 -14.15
N SER A 181 2.27 12.51 -13.79
CA SER A 181 2.14 11.09 -13.48
C SER A 181 1.63 10.84 -12.06
N ASN A 182 2.01 11.70 -11.12
CA ASN A 182 1.55 11.60 -9.74
C ASN A 182 0.09 12.00 -9.63
N GLU A 183 -0.78 11.04 -9.32
CA GLU A 183 -2.24 11.20 -9.27
C GLU A 183 -2.69 12.17 -8.17
N LEU A 184 -2.01 12.19 -7.02
CA LEU A 184 -2.33 13.10 -5.92
C LEU A 184 -2.03 14.55 -6.30
N VAL A 185 -0.85 14.80 -6.88
CA VAL A 185 -0.44 16.12 -7.37
C VAL A 185 -1.31 16.55 -8.54
N GLN A 186 -1.65 15.63 -9.44
CA GLN A 186 -2.53 15.91 -10.58
C GLN A 186 -3.93 16.33 -10.10
N ASN A 187 -4.48 15.61 -9.10
CA ASN A 187 -5.76 15.94 -8.49
C ASN A 187 -5.71 17.26 -7.73
N GLU A 188 -4.67 17.53 -6.95
CA GLU A 188 -4.47 18.80 -6.25
C GLU A 188 -4.53 19.98 -7.21
N ARG A 189 -3.82 19.88 -8.35
CA ARG A 189 -3.72 20.93 -9.35
C ARG A 189 -4.95 21.09 -10.24
N MET A 190 -5.67 19.99 -10.48
CA MET A 190 -6.91 20.04 -11.29
C MET A 190 -8.15 20.33 -10.45
N GLY A 191 -8.17 19.91 -9.20
CA GLY A 191 -9.38 19.82 -8.36
C GLY A 191 -10.18 18.53 -8.67
N ILE A 192 -10.79 17.95 -7.64
CA ILE A 192 -11.42 16.61 -7.68
C ILE A 192 -12.38 16.42 -8.87
N LEU A 193 -13.32 17.37 -9.09
CA LEU A 193 -14.32 17.22 -10.15
C LEU A 193 -13.72 17.32 -11.57
N ASN A 194 -12.75 18.23 -11.77
CA ASN A 194 -12.07 18.34 -13.05
C ASN A 194 -11.23 17.09 -13.33
N TYR A 195 -10.58 16.54 -12.30
CA TYR A 195 -9.79 15.31 -12.39
C TYR A 195 -10.66 14.11 -12.79
N GLU A 196 -11.82 13.92 -12.15
CA GLU A 196 -12.75 12.85 -12.50
C GLU A 196 -13.25 12.96 -13.95
N VAL A 197 -13.67 14.17 -14.37
CA VAL A 197 -14.09 14.42 -15.75
C VAL A 197 -12.95 14.17 -16.74
N PHE A 198 -11.73 14.57 -16.39
CA PHE A 198 -10.54 14.30 -17.21
C PHE A 198 -10.31 12.79 -17.37
N LEU A 199 -10.38 12.01 -16.28
CA LEU A 199 -10.21 10.56 -16.33
C LEU A 199 -11.28 9.88 -17.19
N MET A 200 -12.56 10.28 -17.04
CA MET A 200 -13.65 9.76 -17.87
C MET A 200 -13.45 10.08 -19.34
N ALA A 201 -13.00 11.31 -19.65
CA ALA A 201 -12.77 11.75 -21.03
C ALA A 201 -11.54 11.11 -21.68
N THR A 202 -10.59 10.63 -20.88
CA THR A 202 -9.35 9.99 -21.36
C THR A 202 -9.35 8.49 -21.18
N ALA A 203 -10.43 7.90 -20.69
CA ALA A 203 -10.58 6.46 -20.51
C ALA A 203 -10.30 5.74 -21.84
N GLY A 204 -9.44 4.73 -21.82
CA GLY A 204 -9.03 3.98 -23.01
C GLY A 204 -7.96 4.64 -23.90
N ASN A 205 -7.54 5.88 -23.60
CA ASN A 205 -6.47 6.58 -24.33
C ASN A 205 -5.09 6.44 -23.63
N GLU A 206 -4.88 5.37 -22.91
CA GLU A 206 -3.57 5.12 -22.28
C GLU A 206 -2.48 4.96 -23.35
N LYS A 207 -1.31 5.57 -23.09
CA LYS A 207 -0.17 5.48 -23.99
C LYS A 207 0.46 4.09 -23.91
N LEU A 208 -0.13 3.14 -24.63
CA LEU A 208 0.43 1.80 -24.79
C LEU A 208 1.60 1.82 -25.78
N VAL A 209 2.53 0.89 -25.60
CA VAL A 209 3.59 0.60 -26.57
C VAL A 209 3.16 -0.57 -27.45
N PRO A 210 3.64 -0.68 -28.71
CA PRO A 210 3.33 -1.85 -29.53
C PRO A 210 3.76 -3.13 -28.82
N ALA A 211 2.86 -4.09 -28.67
CA ALA A 211 3.14 -5.36 -27.95
C ALA A 211 4.34 -6.12 -28.57
N SER A 212 4.54 -6.00 -29.88
CA SER A 212 5.71 -6.59 -30.57
C SER A 212 7.06 -6.04 -30.14
N THR A 213 7.09 -4.88 -29.46
CA THR A 213 8.32 -4.30 -28.90
C THR A 213 8.59 -4.72 -27.46
N VAL A 214 7.66 -5.44 -26.86
CA VAL A 214 7.79 -5.93 -25.47
C VAL A 214 8.44 -7.31 -25.53
N THR A 215 9.75 -7.32 -25.43
CA THR A 215 10.58 -8.53 -25.42
C THR A 215 11.33 -8.63 -24.11
N GLN A 216 11.76 -9.84 -23.71
CA GLN A 216 12.56 -10.02 -22.48
C GLN A 216 13.87 -9.22 -22.54
N GLU A 217 14.49 -9.13 -23.71
CA GLU A 217 15.70 -8.33 -23.92
C GLU A 217 15.43 -6.83 -23.64
N ALA A 218 14.29 -6.30 -24.14
CA ALA A 218 13.92 -4.91 -23.89
C ALA A 218 13.65 -4.64 -22.41
N VAL A 219 12.96 -5.56 -21.71
CA VAL A 219 12.74 -5.48 -20.26
C VAL A 219 14.07 -5.52 -19.50
N ASN A 220 14.94 -6.49 -19.81
CA ASN A 220 16.23 -6.65 -19.15
C ASN A 220 17.10 -5.40 -19.34
N LYS A 221 17.11 -4.81 -20.54
CA LYS A 221 17.83 -3.56 -20.81
C LYS A 221 17.34 -2.41 -19.95
N LEU A 222 16.02 -2.25 -19.79
CA LEU A 222 15.45 -1.18 -18.96
C LEU A 222 15.72 -1.41 -17.46
N LYS A 223 15.75 -2.64 -17.02
CA LYS A 223 16.10 -2.98 -15.63
C LYS A 223 17.62 -3.00 -15.37
N GLY A 224 18.44 -2.93 -16.39
CA GLY A 224 19.88 -3.06 -16.24
C GLY A 224 20.36 -4.47 -15.92
N VAL A 225 19.53 -5.50 -16.23
CA VAL A 225 19.80 -6.90 -15.92
C VAL A 225 20.74 -7.51 -16.96
N ALA A 226 21.78 -8.16 -16.49
CA ALA A 226 22.62 -9.05 -17.30
C ALA A 226 22.41 -10.51 -16.88
N ALA A 227 22.22 -11.39 -17.84
CA ALA A 227 22.11 -12.82 -17.55
C ALA A 227 23.45 -13.31 -16.97
N PRO A 228 23.45 -13.96 -15.78
CA PRO A 228 24.68 -14.51 -15.21
C PRO A 228 25.18 -15.68 -16.07
N GLN A 229 26.50 -15.79 -16.23
CA GLN A 229 27.10 -16.90 -17.00
C GLN A 229 26.88 -18.26 -16.34
N GLN A 230 26.85 -18.31 -15.00
CA GLN A 230 26.57 -19.48 -14.19
C GLN A 230 25.62 -19.07 -13.06
N PRO A 231 24.32 -19.25 -13.24
CA PRO A 231 23.35 -18.87 -12.20
C PRO A 231 23.54 -19.70 -10.93
N LEU A 232 23.60 -19.06 -9.78
CA LEU A 232 23.58 -19.74 -8.48
C LEU A 232 22.28 -20.52 -8.33
N TYR A 233 22.36 -21.72 -7.78
CA TYR A 233 21.24 -22.62 -7.49
C TYR A 233 20.36 -23.04 -8.69
N ALA A 234 20.85 -22.87 -9.93
CA ALA A 234 20.09 -23.23 -11.13
C ALA A 234 19.66 -24.70 -11.12
N GLY A 235 18.36 -24.97 -10.97
CA GLY A 235 17.78 -26.31 -10.91
C GLY A 235 18.19 -27.11 -9.68
N ALA A 236 18.82 -26.53 -8.66
CA ALA A 236 19.26 -27.22 -7.45
C ALA A 236 18.13 -27.95 -6.71
N ALA A 237 16.90 -27.41 -6.79
CA ALA A 237 15.69 -28.00 -6.21
C ALA A 237 14.80 -28.70 -7.25
N LYS A 238 15.33 -29.08 -8.40
CA LYS A 238 14.55 -29.73 -9.46
C LYS A 238 13.86 -31.01 -8.94
N GLY A 239 12.55 -31.05 -9.19
CA GLY A 239 11.72 -32.21 -8.80
C GLY A 239 11.15 -32.13 -7.40
N ARG A 240 11.49 -31.12 -6.58
CA ARG A 240 10.85 -30.87 -5.28
C ARG A 240 9.47 -30.24 -5.48
N ASN A 241 8.60 -30.39 -4.49
CA ASN A 241 7.36 -29.62 -4.40
C ASN A 241 7.67 -28.15 -4.15
N VAL A 242 6.71 -27.28 -4.49
CA VAL A 242 6.82 -25.85 -4.21
C VAL A 242 5.59 -25.39 -3.42
N ILE A 243 5.83 -24.71 -2.30
CA ILE A 243 4.81 -24.15 -1.44
C ILE A 243 5.08 -22.65 -1.34
N VAL A 244 4.16 -21.83 -1.82
CA VAL A 244 4.20 -20.37 -1.68
C VAL A 244 3.17 -19.97 -0.64
N ILE A 245 3.60 -19.27 0.42
CA ILE A 245 2.76 -18.84 1.52
C ILE A 245 2.69 -17.32 1.48
N GLN A 246 1.52 -16.80 1.18
CA GLN A 246 1.18 -15.39 1.16
C GLN A 246 0.58 -15.00 2.50
N LEU A 247 1.22 -14.09 3.22
CA LEU A 247 0.81 -13.62 4.54
C LEU A 247 0.02 -12.32 4.43
N GLU A 248 -1.21 -12.34 4.92
CA GLU A 248 -2.12 -11.20 4.94
C GLU A 248 -1.55 -10.03 5.76
N ALA A 249 -1.39 -8.88 5.11
CA ALA A 249 -0.98 -7.60 5.70
C ALA A 249 0.33 -7.66 6.52
N PHE A 250 1.27 -8.57 6.20
CA PHE A 250 2.45 -8.82 7.01
C PHE A 250 3.63 -7.95 6.59
N GLN A 251 4.07 -7.05 7.48
CA GLN A 251 5.20 -6.14 7.25
C GLN A 251 6.50 -6.66 7.88
N ASN A 252 7.60 -6.38 7.20
CA ASN A 252 8.93 -6.89 7.55
C ASN A 252 9.46 -6.38 8.89
N PHE A 253 9.06 -5.17 9.35
CA PHE A 253 9.54 -4.61 10.61
C PHE A 253 9.16 -5.41 11.85
N LEU A 254 8.20 -6.34 11.75
CA LEU A 254 7.80 -7.24 12.85
C LEU A 254 8.84 -8.31 13.17
N LEU A 255 9.64 -8.69 12.16
CA LEU A 255 10.65 -9.73 12.33
C LEU A 255 11.79 -9.24 13.23
N ASN A 256 12.25 -10.13 14.12
CA ASN A 256 13.29 -9.85 15.11
C ASN A 256 12.94 -8.69 16.08
N LYS A 257 11.64 -8.40 16.25
CA LYS A 257 11.18 -7.37 17.19
C LYS A 257 10.56 -7.97 18.44
N THR A 258 10.78 -7.27 19.53
CA THR A 258 10.14 -7.55 20.82
C THR A 258 9.25 -6.38 21.22
N VAL A 259 8.13 -6.70 21.84
CA VAL A 259 7.25 -5.74 22.50
C VAL A 259 7.11 -6.16 23.96
N GLU A 260 7.42 -5.26 24.88
CA GLU A 260 7.39 -5.56 26.33
C GLU A 260 8.21 -6.82 26.72
N GLY A 261 9.37 -6.99 26.07
CA GLY A 261 10.29 -8.12 26.31
C GLY A 261 9.83 -9.46 25.71
N LYS A 262 8.78 -9.50 24.90
CA LYS A 262 8.29 -10.70 24.21
C LYS A 262 8.46 -10.56 22.73
N GLU A 263 8.92 -11.62 22.08
CA GLU A 263 9.04 -11.67 20.61
C GLU A 263 7.64 -11.58 19.95
N ILE A 264 7.54 -10.78 18.90
CA ILE A 264 6.30 -10.66 18.13
C ILE A 264 6.13 -11.89 17.23
N THR A 265 7.21 -12.38 16.63
CA THR A 265 7.19 -13.44 15.59
C THR A 265 8.23 -14.54 15.87
N PRO A 266 8.11 -15.27 17.00
CA PRO A 266 9.15 -16.22 17.40
C PRO A 266 9.39 -17.37 16.41
N ASN A 267 8.36 -17.84 15.68
CA ASN A 267 8.50 -18.92 14.74
C ASN A 267 9.19 -18.48 13.44
N LEU A 268 8.83 -17.31 12.91
CA LEU A 268 9.49 -16.72 11.75
C LEU A 268 10.90 -16.26 12.10
N ASN A 269 11.13 -15.72 13.31
CA ASN A 269 12.46 -15.36 13.77
C ASN A 269 13.40 -16.57 13.78
N LYS A 270 12.90 -17.74 14.18
CA LYS A 270 13.65 -18.99 14.09
C LYS A 270 13.87 -19.42 12.65
N LEU A 271 12.85 -19.34 11.80
CA LEU A 271 12.94 -19.77 10.40
C LEU A 271 13.96 -18.97 9.60
N ILE A 272 14.04 -17.66 9.78
CA ILE A 272 15.01 -16.81 9.07
C ILE A 272 16.46 -17.14 9.41
N GLN A 273 16.72 -17.79 10.55
CA GLN A 273 18.07 -18.26 10.93
C GLN A 273 18.48 -19.53 10.17
N GLU A 274 17.53 -20.18 9.49
CA GLU A 274 17.76 -21.44 8.76
C GLU A 274 17.46 -21.28 7.25
N SER A 275 17.17 -20.05 6.78
CA SER A 275 16.65 -19.78 5.43
C SER A 275 17.39 -18.65 4.72
N ALA A 276 17.15 -18.47 3.43
CA ALA A 276 17.51 -17.25 2.71
C ALA A 276 16.43 -16.18 3.02
N TYR A 277 16.84 -15.14 3.71
CA TYR A 277 15.96 -14.04 4.13
C TYR A 277 16.31 -12.76 3.39
N PHE A 278 15.28 -12.08 2.83
CA PHE A 278 15.39 -10.88 2.03
C PHE A 278 14.76 -9.68 2.79
N PRO A 279 15.53 -8.97 3.63
CA PRO A 279 14.99 -7.87 4.45
C PRO A 279 14.63 -6.60 3.65
N ARG A 280 15.11 -6.47 2.42
CA ARG A 280 14.85 -5.32 1.54
C ARG A 280 13.90 -5.72 0.41
N PHE A 281 12.80 -6.37 0.77
CA PHE A 281 11.78 -6.82 -0.16
C PHE A 281 10.52 -5.95 -0.02
N TYR A 282 9.97 -5.49 -1.14
CA TYR A 282 8.92 -4.46 -1.15
C TYR A 282 7.67 -4.94 -1.88
N GLN A 283 6.52 -4.48 -1.39
CA GLN A 283 5.24 -4.75 -2.04
C GLN A 283 5.08 -3.94 -3.31
N GLN A 284 4.36 -4.51 -4.29
CA GLN A 284 3.97 -3.87 -5.55
C GLN A 284 2.46 -4.04 -5.81
N ALA A 285 1.71 -4.51 -4.81
CA ALA A 285 0.26 -4.70 -4.89
C ALA A 285 -0.48 -3.38 -5.14
N GLY A 286 -1.62 -3.45 -5.80
CA GLY A 286 -2.46 -2.30 -6.14
C GLY A 286 -3.83 -2.36 -5.47
N SER A 287 -4.87 -1.93 -6.19
CA SER A 287 -6.25 -1.84 -5.68
C SER A 287 -6.88 -3.19 -5.28
N GLY A 288 -6.34 -4.29 -5.76
CA GLY A 288 -6.76 -5.64 -5.42
C GLY A 288 -6.12 -6.21 -4.16
N ASN A 289 -5.19 -5.48 -3.52
CA ASN A 289 -4.48 -5.91 -2.31
C ASN A 289 -3.98 -7.36 -2.43
N THR A 290 -4.53 -8.26 -1.62
CA THR A 290 -4.22 -9.70 -1.58
C THR A 290 -4.29 -10.34 -2.97
N SER A 291 -5.33 -10.06 -3.77
CA SER A 291 -5.50 -10.64 -5.11
C SER A 291 -4.52 -10.08 -6.14
N ASP A 292 -4.06 -8.85 -5.98
CA ASP A 292 -3.01 -8.28 -6.81
C ASP A 292 -1.63 -8.88 -6.47
N ALA A 293 -1.37 -9.19 -5.20
CA ALA A 293 -0.18 -9.92 -4.79
C ALA A 293 -0.15 -11.35 -5.37
N GLU A 294 -1.31 -12.04 -5.42
CA GLU A 294 -1.47 -13.32 -6.11
C GLU A 294 -1.10 -13.20 -7.61
N PHE A 295 -1.59 -12.16 -8.28
CA PHE A 295 -1.30 -11.88 -9.69
C PHE A 295 0.20 -11.62 -9.92
N LEU A 296 0.80 -10.69 -9.16
CA LEU A 296 2.23 -10.33 -9.25
C LEU A 296 3.14 -11.54 -9.10
N THR A 297 2.93 -12.28 -8.02
CA THR A 297 3.76 -13.44 -7.66
C THR A 297 3.67 -14.55 -8.69
N ASN A 298 2.49 -14.77 -9.26
CA ASN A 298 2.29 -15.86 -10.24
C ASN A 298 2.64 -15.46 -11.68
N THR A 299 2.67 -14.18 -12.03
CA THR A 299 2.89 -13.73 -13.42
C THR A 299 4.19 -12.96 -13.63
N SER A 300 4.72 -12.33 -12.56
CA SER A 300 5.80 -11.35 -12.67
C SER A 300 5.45 -10.11 -13.51
N PHE A 301 4.15 -9.78 -13.68
CA PHE A 301 3.66 -8.57 -14.34
C PHE A 301 3.23 -7.54 -13.31
N TYR A 302 3.29 -6.24 -13.67
CA TYR A 302 2.81 -5.19 -12.80
C TYR A 302 1.29 -5.08 -12.82
N VAL A 303 0.71 -4.75 -11.65
CA VAL A 303 -0.74 -4.57 -11.49
C VAL A 303 -1.27 -3.39 -12.31
N PRO A 304 -2.55 -3.39 -12.71
CA PRO A 304 -3.15 -2.24 -13.39
C PRO A 304 -3.27 -1.03 -12.46
N LEU A 305 -3.31 0.16 -13.04
CA LEU A 305 -3.24 1.41 -12.26
C LEU A 305 -4.46 1.67 -11.34
N ARG A 306 -5.68 1.36 -11.78
CA ARG A 306 -6.91 1.88 -11.14
C ARG A 306 -7.92 0.84 -10.74
N VAL A 307 -7.74 -0.39 -11.16
CA VAL A 307 -8.64 -1.51 -10.90
C VAL A 307 -7.81 -2.73 -10.53
N PRO A 308 -8.35 -3.68 -9.76
CA PRO A 308 -7.65 -4.94 -9.48
C PRO A 308 -7.29 -5.71 -10.75
N ALA A 309 -6.20 -6.45 -10.72
CA ALA A 309 -5.82 -7.37 -11.81
C ALA A 309 -6.91 -8.38 -12.11
N THR A 310 -7.66 -8.81 -11.09
CA THR A 310 -8.83 -9.69 -11.21
C THR A 310 -9.98 -9.12 -12.05
N GLN A 311 -10.04 -7.79 -12.20
CA GLN A 311 -11.03 -7.12 -13.06
C GLN A 311 -10.46 -6.73 -14.41
N ALA A 312 -9.16 -6.36 -14.45
CA ALA A 312 -8.54 -5.88 -15.68
C ALA A 312 -8.03 -7.00 -16.59
N TYR A 313 -7.60 -8.13 -16.02
CA TYR A 313 -6.81 -9.13 -16.72
C TYR A 313 -7.30 -10.58 -16.55
N ALA A 314 -8.32 -10.84 -15.74
CA ALA A 314 -8.82 -12.19 -15.53
C ALA A 314 -9.48 -12.83 -16.78
N ASP A 315 -9.77 -12.04 -17.81
CA ASP A 315 -10.26 -12.54 -19.11
C ASP A 315 -9.11 -13.00 -20.06
N LYS A 316 -7.85 -12.86 -19.62
CA LYS A 316 -6.67 -13.16 -20.44
C LYS A 316 -6.09 -14.54 -20.08
N SER A 317 -5.52 -15.21 -21.08
CA SER A 317 -4.70 -16.40 -20.85
C SER A 317 -3.29 -15.96 -20.41
N LEU A 318 -3.09 -15.85 -19.09
CA LEU A 318 -1.86 -15.31 -18.52
C LEU A 318 -0.73 -16.34 -18.56
N PRO A 319 0.46 -16.02 -19.09
CA PRO A 319 1.68 -16.75 -18.75
C PRO A 319 1.91 -16.67 -17.24
N SER A 320 2.10 -17.82 -16.58
CA SER A 320 2.07 -17.86 -15.13
C SER A 320 2.86 -19.03 -14.55
N MET A 321 3.22 -18.91 -13.27
CA MET A 321 3.89 -19.95 -12.51
C MET A 321 3.04 -21.24 -12.43
N PRO A 322 1.72 -21.22 -12.15
CA PRO A 322 0.88 -22.43 -12.20
C PRO A 322 0.94 -23.15 -13.57
N LYS A 323 0.85 -22.41 -14.68
CA LYS A 323 0.94 -23.02 -16.04
C LYS A 323 2.33 -23.60 -16.30
N ALA A 324 3.39 -22.92 -15.87
CA ALA A 324 4.76 -23.41 -16.00
C ALA A 324 4.96 -24.72 -15.23
N PHE A 325 4.48 -24.81 -14.00
CA PHE A 325 4.55 -26.05 -13.20
C PHE A 325 3.72 -27.17 -13.80
N ARG A 326 2.51 -26.88 -14.29
CA ARG A 326 1.67 -27.89 -14.94
C ARG A 326 2.32 -28.45 -16.20
N ALA A 327 3.03 -27.64 -16.97
CA ALA A 327 3.78 -28.09 -18.14
C ALA A 327 4.89 -29.08 -17.76
N GLU A 328 5.42 -29.00 -16.53
CA GLU A 328 6.41 -29.94 -15.96
C GLU A 328 5.75 -31.11 -15.18
N GLY A 329 4.42 -31.27 -15.31
CA GLY A 329 3.69 -32.40 -14.69
C GLY A 329 3.37 -32.25 -13.21
N TYR A 330 3.34 -31.01 -12.68
CA TYR A 330 2.91 -30.73 -11.32
C TYR A 330 1.40 -30.45 -11.28
N GLU A 331 0.76 -30.76 -10.16
CA GLU A 331 -0.56 -30.22 -9.83
C GLU A 331 -0.38 -28.79 -9.30
N ALA A 332 -1.17 -27.85 -9.81
CA ALA A 332 -1.15 -26.46 -9.37
C ALA A 332 -2.39 -26.17 -8.51
N LEU A 333 -2.19 -25.97 -7.21
CA LEU A 333 -3.23 -25.90 -6.20
C LEU A 333 -3.21 -24.54 -5.51
N THR A 334 -4.39 -23.97 -5.18
CA THR A 334 -4.49 -22.74 -4.38
C THR A 334 -5.48 -22.91 -3.24
N PHE A 335 -5.14 -22.37 -2.06
CA PHE A 335 -5.85 -22.54 -0.81
C PHE A 335 -6.12 -21.18 -0.15
N HIS A 336 -7.40 -20.85 0.05
CA HIS A 336 -7.81 -19.61 0.69
C HIS A 336 -9.16 -19.77 1.38
N THR A 337 -9.29 -19.38 2.64
CA THR A 337 -10.50 -19.65 3.45
C THR A 337 -11.70 -18.75 3.13
N ASN A 338 -11.53 -17.76 2.24
CA ASN A 338 -12.63 -16.91 1.76
C ASN A 338 -13.36 -17.55 0.57
N ASP A 339 -14.52 -17.00 0.23
CA ASP A 339 -15.27 -17.36 -0.97
C ASP A 339 -14.48 -16.99 -2.24
N VAL A 340 -14.35 -17.92 -3.16
CA VAL A 340 -13.62 -17.72 -4.42
C VAL A 340 -14.26 -16.65 -5.32
N ALA A 341 -15.54 -16.34 -5.14
CA ALA A 341 -16.21 -15.26 -5.86
C ALA A 341 -15.73 -13.87 -5.39
N PHE A 342 -15.25 -13.76 -4.16
CA PHE A 342 -14.68 -12.51 -3.66
C PHE A 342 -13.42 -12.13 -4.46
N TRP A 343 -13.29 -10.86 -4.85
CA TRP A 343 -12.26 -10.37 -5.78
C TRP A 343 -12.25 -11.04 -7.16
N ASN A 344 -13.34 -11.72 -7.58
CA ASN A 344 -13.36 -12.41 -8.88
C ASN A 344 -12.22 -13.44 -9.04
N ARG A 345 -11.80 -14.06 -7.95
CA ARG A 345 -10.66 -15.00 -7.93
C ARG A 345 -10.88 -16.22 -8.81
N LYS A 346 -12.13 -16.70 -8.93
CA LYS A 346 -12.43 -17.85 -9.80
C LYS A 346 -11.93 -17.63 -11.22
N GLU A 347 -12.22 -16.46 -11.79
CA GLU A 347 -11.76 -16.10 -13.13
C GLU A 347 -10.24 -15.88 -13.17
N LEU A 348 -9.66 -15.28 -12.12
CA LEU A 348 -8.21 -15.13 -12.01
C LEU A 348 -7.51 -16.49 -11.96
N TYR A 349 -8.02 -17.45 -11.18
CA TYR A 349 -7.41 -18.79 -11.07
C TYR A 349 -7.47 -19.56 -12.38
N LYS A 350 -8.55 -19.40 -13.15
CA LYS A 350 -8.63 -19.87 -14.54
C LYS A 350 -7.55 -19.23 -15.42
N ALA A 351 -7.46 -17.90 -15.39
CA ALA A 351 -6.48 -17.13 -16.16
C ALA A 351 -5.03 -17.55 -15.85
N LEU A 352 -4.74 -17.77 -14.56
CA LEU A 352 -3.44 -18.26 -14.06
C LEU A 352 -3.20 -19.75 -14.33
N GLY A 353 -4.25 -20.53 -14.57
CA GLY A 353 -4.17 -21.96 -14.89
C GLY A 353 -3.94 -22.86 -13.70
N PHE A 354 -4.45 -22.52 -12.51
CA PHE A 354 -4.51 -23.46 -11.40
C PHE A 354 -5.33 -24.70 -11.78
N SER A 355 -4.93 -25.88 -11.34
CA SER A 355 -5.69 -27.12 -11.54
C SER A 355 -6.93 -27.17 -10.66
N ARG A 356 -6.78 -26.73 -9.40
CA ARG A 356 -7.81 -26.82 -8.36
C ARG A 356 -7.67 -25.68 -7.37
N TYR A 357 -8.81 -25.16 -6.87
CA TYR A 357 -8.88 -24.24 -5.74
C TYR A 357 -9.65 -24.85 -4.55
N TYR A 358 -9.28 -24.40 -3.36
CA TYR A 358 -9.87 -24.77 -2.08
C TYR A 358 -10.30 -23.47 -1.37
N ASP A 359 -11.60 -23.27 -1.25
CA ASP A 359 -12.19 -22.05 -0.70
C ASP A 359 -13.03 -22.32 0.58
N THR A 360 -13.85 -21.35 0.95
CA THR A 360 -14.71 -21.43 2.16
C THR A 360 -15.57 -22.69 2.21
N GLU A 361 -15.98 -23.27 1.09
CA GLU A 361 -16.78 -24.50 1.08
C GLU A 361 -15.96 -25.71 1.52
N PHE A 362 -14.68 -25.77 1.13
CA PHE A 362 -13.76 -26.82 1.58
C PHE A 362 -13.37 -26.64 3.06
N PHE A 363 -13.04 -25.40 3.46
CA PHE A 363 -12.55 -25.14 4.82
C PHE A 363 -13.66 -25.14 5.87
N GLY A 364 -14.90 -24.78 5.52
CA GLY A 364 -16.01 -24.64 6.45
C GLY A 364 -15.93 -23.33 7.27
N GLY A 365 -16.86 -23.17 8.21
CA GLY A 365 -17.00 -21.93 9.00
C GLY A 365 -16.94 -22.09 10.52
N GLU A 366 -16.48 -23.24 11.04
CA GLU A 366 -16.56 -23.56 12.47
C GLU A 366 -15.61 -22.74 13.34
N ASP A 367 -14.39 -22.48 12.89
CA ASP A 367 -13.38 -21.68 13.59
C ASP A 367 -13.12 -20.38 12.83
N LYS A 368 -14.13 -19.54 12.71
CA LYS A 368 -14.09 -18.32 11.93
C LYS A 368 -13.23 -17.23 12.58
N VAL A 369 -12.31 -16.64 11.79
CA VAL A 369 -11.54 -15.43 12.11
C VAL A 369 -11.54 -14.55 10.85
N ALA A 370 -11.82 -13.24 11.00
CA ALA A 370 -12.05 -12.33 9.89
C ALA A 370 -13.15 -12.83 8.93
N PHE A 371 -12.88 -13.07 7.67
CA PHE A 371 -13.88 -13.41 6.65
C PHE A 371 -13.99 -14.93 6.36
N GLY A 372 -13.09 -15.74 6.93
CA GLY A 372 -13.04 -17.18 6.65
C GLY A 372 -12.73 -18.03 7.87
N ALA A 373 -12.44 -19.32 7.67
CA ALA A 373 -11.87 -20.16 8.70
C ALA A 373 -10.48 -19.64 9.10
N SER A 374 -10.06 -19.92 10.34
CA SER A 374 -8.78 -19.47 10.87
C SER A 374 -7.58 -20.04 10.09
N ASP A 375 -6.41 -19.37 10.20
CA ASP A 375 -5.18 -19.86 9.58
C ASP A 375 -4.75 -21.22 10.11
N GLU A 376 -5.06 -21.57 11.37
CA GLU A 376 -4.85 -22.93 11.90
C GLU A 376 -5.64 -23.97 11.08
N VAL A 377 -6.91 -23.68 10.75
CA VAL A 377 -7.75 -24.56 9.91
C VAL A 377 -7.25 -24.57 8.45
N LEU A 378 -6.86 -23.38 7.92
CA LEU A 378 -6.25 -23.30 6.59
C LEU A 378 -5.08 -24.26 6.47
N TYR A 379 -4.12 -24.17 7.38
CA TYR A 379 -2.87 -24.91 7.31
C TYR A 379 -3.07 -26.39 7.55
N ALA A 380 -3.81 -26.77 8.59
CA ALA A 380 -4.04 -28.19 8.91
C ALA A 380 -4.73 -28.94 7.75
N LYS A 381 -5.80 -28.39 7.16
CA LYS A 381 -6.49 -29.01 6.03
C LYS A 381 -5.65 -29.00 4.77
N THR A 382 -4.88 -27.96 4.53
CA THR A 382 -3.95 -27.90 3.39
C THR A 382 -2.89 -29.01 3.50
N VAL A 383 -2.24 -29.19 4.66
CA VAL A 383 -1.23 -30.24 4.83
C VAL A 383 -1.83 -31.63 4.61
N GLN A 384 -3.07 -31.90 5.08
CA GLN A 384 -3.76 -33.15 4.81
C GLN A 384 -3.96 -33.38 3.31
N GLU A 385 -4.30 -32.35 2.54
CA GLU A 385 -4.52 -32.45 1.10
C GLU A 385 -3.18 -32.65 0.36
N LEU A 386 -2.15 -31.89 0.73
CA LEU A 386 -0.81 -32.04 0.15
C LEU A 386 -0.18 -33.42 0.47
N ALA A 387 -0.48 -34.01 1.63
CA ALA A 387 -0.09 -35.35 1.98
C ALA A 387 -0.74 -36.40 1.06
N LYS A 388 -2.01 -36.24 0.68
CA LYS A 388 -2.67 -37.08 -0.32
C LYS A 388 -1.98 -37.00 -1.69
N GLN A 389 -1.64 -35.78 -2.15
CA GLN A 389 -0.90 -35.59 -3.40
C GLN A 389 0.43 -36.36 -3.37
N ARG A 390 1.18 -36.26 -2.26
CA ARG A 390 2.42 -37.02 -2.04
C ARG A 390 2.18 -38.54 -2.11
N ASP A 391 1.15 -39.01 -1.43
CA ASP A 391 0.83 -40.47 -1.35
C ASP A 391 0.40 -41.01 -2.71
N GLU A 392 -0.19 -40.18 -3.57
CA GLU A 392 -0.49 -40.49 -4.97
C GLU A 392 0.74 -40.35 -5.90
N GLY A 393 1.91 -40.01 -5.36
CA GLY A 393 3.13 -39.78 -6.14
C GLY A 393 3.14 -38.56 -7.03
N LYS A 394 2.23 -37.58 -6.78
CA LYS A 394 2.11 -36.36 -7.54
C LYS A 394 2.98 -35.27 -6.93
N LYS A 395 3.66 -34.52 -7.79
CA LYS A 395 4.33 -33.28 -7.41
C LYS A 395 3.33 -32.11 -7.48
N PHE A 396 3.52 -31.10 -6.63
CA PHE A 396 2.63 -29.98 -6.61
C PHE A 396 3.36 -28.63 -6.49
N TYR A 397 2.71 -27.63 -7.06
CA TYR A 397 2.84 -26.23 -6.73
C TYR A 397 1.61 -25.84 -5.92
N ALA A 398 1.79 -25.38 -4.70
CA ALA A 398 0.71 -25.00 -3.80
C ALA A 398 0.86 -23.55 -3.36
N MET A 399 -0.18 -22.74 -3.53
CA MET A 399 -0.26 -21.38 -3.02
C MET A 399 -1.24 -21.32 -1.85
N LEU A 400 -0.76 -20.90 -0.68
CA LEU A 400 -1.51 -20.76 0.55
C LEU A 400 -1.66 -19.28 0.87
N ILE A 401 -2.90 -18.81 1.07
CA ILE A 401 -3.20 -17.39 1.29
C ILE A 401 -3.86 -17.25 2.66
N SER A 402 -3.14 -16.67 3.62
CA SER A 402 -3.65 -16.46 4.98
C SER A 402 -4.78 -15.41 5.02
N MET A 403 -5.55 -15.40 6.11
CA MET A 403 -6.73 -14.55 6.23
C MET A 403 -6.90 -13.94 7.62
N SER A 404 -6.40 -14.59 8.67
CA SER A 404 -6.80 -14.25 10.05
C SER A 404 -6.36 -12.87 10.50
N SER A 405 -5.26 -12.36 9.96
CA SER A 405 -4.73 -11.02 10.25
C SER A 405 -5.26 -9.92 9.34
N HIS A 406 -6.45 -10.12 8.74
CA HIS A 406 -7.07 -9.10 7.88
C HIS A 406 -7.52 -7.88 8.70
N HIS A 407 -7.32 -6.68 8.11
CA HIS A 407 -7.85 -5.42 8.65
C HIS A 407 -9.34 -5.55 9.02
N PRO A 408 -9.81 -5.10 10.19
CA PRO A 408 -9.17 -4.23 11.18
C PRO A 408 -8.40 -4.95 12.31
N TYR A 409 -7.84 -6.11 12.09
CA TYR A 409 -6.98 -6.88 13.00
C TYR A 409 -7.66 -7.41 14.25
N ASN A 410 -8.97 -7.57 14.20
CA ASN A 410 -9.78 -8.06 15.31
C ASN A 410 -9.70 -9.59 15.39
N ILE A 411 -8.81 -10.12 16.20
CA ILE A 411 -8.77 -11.55 16.51
C ILE A 411 -9.56 -11.86 17.80
N PRO A 412 -10.29 -12.98 17.85
CA PRO A 412 -11.02 -13.39 19.06
C PRO A 412 -10.05 -13.65 20.23
N ASP A 413 -10.48 -13.36 21.47
CA ASP A 413 -9.67 -13.55 22.68
C ASP A 413 -9.04 -14.94 22.78
N ARG A 414 -9.77 -16.00 22.35
CA ARG A 414 -9.26 -17.39 22.31
C ARG A 414 -8.04 -17.57 21.40
N LYS A 415 -7.83 -16.67 20.44
CA LYS A 415 -6.72 -16.70 19.49
C LYS A 415 -5.57 -15.77 19.88
N VAL A 416 -5.75 -14.89 20.85
CA VAL A 416 -4.69 -13.99 21.35
C VAL A 416 -3.61 -14.79 22.03
N LYS A 417 -2.41 -14.85 21.45
CA LYS A 417 -1.21 -15.52 22.00
C LYS A 417 -0.30 -14.53 22.73
N LEU A 418 -0.22 -13.28 22.27
CA LEU A 418 0.59 -12.22 22.84
C LEU A 418 -0.31 -11.24 23.64
N LYS A 419 -0.17 -11.27 24.97
CA LYS A 419 -0.86 -10.29 25.84
C LYS A 419 0.01 -9.05 25.98
N LEU A 420 -0.53 -7.91 25.59
CA LEU A 420 0.07 -6.57 25.69
C LEU A 420 -0.54 -5.80 26.86
N SER A 421 0.20 -4.82 27.39
CA SER A 421 -0.27 -3.91 28.45
C SER A 421 -1.33 -2.93 27.93
N ASP A 422 -1.90 -2.16 28.88
CA ASP A 422 -2.89 -1.12 28.56
C ASP A 422 -2.35 -0.02 27.64
N THR A 423 -1.02 0.11 27.48
CA THR A 423 -0.39 1.03 26.52
C THR A 423 -0.79 0.75 25.08
N TYR A 424 -1.01 -0.52 24.75
CA TYR A 424 -1.40 -0.98 23.42
C TYR A 424 -2.91 -1.27 23.29
N LYS A 425 -3.66 -1.05 24.38
CA LYS A 425 -5.10 -1.27 24.39
C LYS A 425 -5.79 -0.22 23.50
N ASP A 426 -6.79 -0.68 22.77
CA ASP A 426 -7.59 0.17 21.88
C ASP A 426 -6.75 0.98 20.87
N SER A 427 -5.51 0.53 20.56
CA SER A 427 -4.66 1.09 19.52
C SER A 427 -4.64 0.21 18.27
N PHE A 428 -4.62 0.82 17.10
CA PHE A 428 -4.56 0.10 15.83
C PHE A 428 -3.27 -0.72 15.69
N VAL A 429 -2.14 -0.17 16.17
CA VAL A 429 -0.84 -0.87 16.22
C VAL A 429 -0.88 -2.06 17.18
N GLY A 430 -1.55 -1.94 18.34
CA GLY A 430 -1.69 -3.05 19.27
C GLY A 430 -2.51 -4.20 18.72
N ASP A 431 -3.62 -3.90 18.01
CA ASP A 431 -4.44 -4.90 17.34
C ASP A 431 -3.66 -5.61 16.23
N TYR A 432 -2.92 -4.84 15.43
CA TYR A 432 -2.05 -5.35 14.38
C TYR A 432 -0.96 -6.30 14.93
N ILE A 433 -0.25 -5.90 15.96
CA ILE A 433 0.79 -6.76 16.59
C ILE A 433 0.18 -8.07 17.10
N ARG A 434 -0.99 -8.04 17.74
CA ARG A 434 -1.67 -9.25 18.23
C ARG A 434 -2.09 -10.17 17.09
N ALA A 435 -2.62 -9.60 16.01
CA ALA A 435 -3.03 -10.35 14.84
C ALA A 435 -1.84 -11.02 14.15
N GLN A 436 -0.74 -10.29 13.95
CA GLN A 436 0.45 -10.85 13.31
C GLN A 436 1.20 -11.86 14.19
N ASN A 437 1.18 -11.68 15.52
CA ASN A 437 1.67 -12.72 16.43
C ASN A 437 0.84 -14.01 16.34
N TYR A 438 -0.48 -13.91 16.14
CA TYR A 438 -1.31 -15.09 15.89
C TYR A 438 -0.99 -15.75 14.55
N THR A 439 -0.75 -14.98 13.49
CA THR A 439 -0.30 -15.51 12.20
C THR A 439 1.02 -16.28 12.35
N ASP A 440 1.99 -15.73 13.07
CA ASP A 440 3.25 -16.42 13.37
C ASP A 440 3.05 -17.73 14.15
N TYR A 441 2.14 -17.72 15.12
CA TYR A 441 1.79 -18.94 15.87
C TYR A 441 1.21 -20.02 14.94
N ALA A 442 0.27 -19.67 14.07
CA ALA A 442 -0.33 -20.60 13.12
C ALA A 442 0.72 -21.13 12.11
N LEU A 443 1.66 -20.29 11.67
CA LEU A 443 2.80 -20.72 10.85
C LEU A 443 3.69 -21.73 11.57
N GLY A 444 3.94 -21.53 12.87
CA GLY A 444 4.70 -22.49 13.66
C GLY A 444 4.05 -23.88 13.67
N GLN A 445 2.71 -23.94 13.71
CA GLN A 445 1.98 -25.20 13.58
C GLN A 445 2.13 -25.79 12.16
N LEU A 446 1.94 -24.97 11.12
CA LEU A 446 2.15 -25.41 9.73
C LEU A 446 3.52 -26.02 9.52
N PHE A 447 4.59 -25.40 10.02
CA PHE A 447 5.95 -25.90 9.85
C PHE A 447 6.12 -27.27 10.50
N GLN A 448 5.54 -27.48 11.68
CA GLN A 448 5.55 -28.76 12.36
C GLN A 448 4.74 -29.82 11.58
N GLU A 449 3.53 -29.48 11.15
CA GLU A 449 2.67 -30.39 10.39
C GLU A 449 3.29 -30.79 9.03
N LEU A 450 3.99 -29.88 8.33
CA LEU A 450 4.73 -30.20 7.11
C LEU A 450 5.88 -31.16 7.38
N LYS A 451 6.58 -31.03 8.52
CA LYS A 451 7.65 -31.95 8.95
C LYS A 451 7.09 -33.33 9.28
N ASP A 452 6.02 -33.38 10.06
CA ASP A 452 5.36 -34.63 10.47
C ASP A 452 4.77 -35.36 9.27
N ALA A 453 4.29 -34.63 8.26
CA ALA A 453 3.81 -35.16 7.00
C ALA A 453 4.95 -35.55 6.02
N GLY A 454 6.22 -35.33 6.35
CA GLY A 454 7.35 -35.62 5.44
C GLY A 454 7.37 -34.75 4.17
N LEU A 455 6.72 -33.58 4.20
CA LEU A 455 6.65 -32.66 3.09
C LEU A 455 7.75 -31.60 3.16
N TRP A 456 8.24 -31.26 4.36
CA TRP A 456 9.19 -30.17 4.60
C TRP A 456 10.50 -30.37 3.83
N ASP A 457 11.15 -31.52 3.96
CA ASP A 457 12.48 -31.77 3.38
C ASP A 457 12.47 -31.90 1.85
N ASN A 458 11.31 -32.20 1.27
CA ASN A 458 11.13 -32.34 -0.18
C ASN A 458 10.41 -31.16 -0.82
N SER A 459 10.46 -30.00 -0.19
CA SER A 459 9.82 -28.79 -0.71
C SER A 459 10.78 -27.59 -0.82
N VAL A 460 10.48 -26.69 -1.73
CA VAL A 460 10.90 -25.29 -1.72
C VAL A 460 9.74 -24.51 -1.12
N ILE A 461 9.97 -23.75 -0.07
CA ILE A 461 8.95 -22.99 0.62
C ILE A 461 9.34 -21.52 0.53
N ALA A 462 8.48 -20.69 -0.09
CA ALA A 462 8.62 -19.24 -0.14
C ALA A 462 7.50 -18.59 0.67
N ILE A 463 7.86 -17.72 1.61
CA ILE A 463 6.93 -17.01 2.50
C ILE A 463 7.12 -15.51 2.28
N TYR A 464 6.04 -14.79 2.00
CA TYR A 464 6.11 -13.35 1.78
C TYR A 464 4.87 -12.63 2.29
N GLY A 465 4.99 -11.32 2.62
CA GLY A 465 3.85 -10.47 2.89
C GLY A 465 3.16 -10.01 1.61
N ASP A 466 1.85 -9.91 1.60
CA ASP A 466 1.10 -9.52 0.39
C ASP A 466 1.06 -8.01 0.19
N HIS A 467 0.81 -7.25 1.24
CA HIS A 467 0.81 -5.79 1.25
C HIS A 467 1.02 -5.24 2.67
N MET A 468 1.10 -3.92 2.79
CA MET A 468 1.23 -3.25 4.07
C MET A 468 0.03 -3.49 4.98
N GLY A 469 0.29 -3.60 6.28
CA GLY A 469 -0.75 -3.69 7.30
C GLY A 469 -1.08 -2.33 7.95
N LEU A 470 -0.11 -1.43 8.03
CA LEU A 470 -0.22 -0.14 8.71
C LEU A 470 -0.02 1.02 7.71
N PRO A 471 -1.06 1.42 6.98
CA PRO A 471 -0.94 2.56 6.06
C PRO A 471 -0.79 3.87 6.83
N ILE A 472 0.28 4.61 6.57
CA ILE A 472 0.66 5.83 7.29
C ILE A 472 -0.44 6.89 7.33
N TYR A 473 -1.25 6.99 6.28
CA TYR A 473 -2.38 7.93 6.18
C TYR A 473 -3.61 7.53 7.00
N SER A 474 -3.62 6.34 7.60
CA SER A 474 -4.68 5.84 8.48
C SER A 474 -4.31 5.94 9.97
N LEU A 475 -3.02 6.07 10.27
CA LEU A 475 -2.49 6.07 11.63
C LEU A 475 -2.82 7.37 12.38
N SER A 476 -3.07 7.26 13.67
CA SER A 476 -3.11 8.39 14.60
C SER A 476 -1.71 8.77 15.07
N ASP A 477 -1.55 9.97 15.63
CA ASP A 477 -0.29 10.39 16.25
C ASP A 477 0.15 9.40 17.34
N GLY A 478 -0.81 8.87 18.13
CA GLY A 478 -0.53 7.86 19.15
C GLY A 478 -0.04 6.53 18.57
N ASP A 479 -0.56 6.10 17.41
CA ASP A 479 -0.08 4.91 16.70
C ASP A 479 1.34 5.13 16.17
N LEU A 480 1.64 6.31 15.62
CA LEU A 480 2.99 6.67 15.16
C LEU A 480 4.01 6.69 16.32
N ASP A 481 3.64 7.22 17.48
CA ASP A 481 4.48 7.20 18.69
C ASP A 481 4.75 5.77 19.17
N LEU A 482 3.76 4.86 19.08
CA LEU A 482 3.93 3.45 19.43
C LEU A 482 4.89 2.75 18.47
N LEU A 483 4.79 3.04 17.17
CA LEU A 483 5.69 2.49 16.15
C LEU A 483 7.12 3.02 16.31
N GLU A 484 7.29 4.32 16.59
CA GLU A 484 8.62 4.89 16.85
C GLU A 484 9.26 4.28 18.10
N LYS A 485 8.49 4.01 19.16
CA LYS A 485 8.97 3.27 20.34
C LYS A 485 9.38 1.84 20.02
N LEU A 486 8.61 1.15 19.16
CA LEU A 486 8.85 -0.24 18.80
C LEU A 486 10.08 -0.38 17.91
N ASP A 487 10.23 0.48 16.91
CA ASP A 487 11.29 0.36 15.89
C ASP A 487 12.53 1.21 16.18
N GLY A 488 12.41 2.24 17.04
CA GLY A 488 13.50 3.17 17.37
C GLY A 488 13.72 4.25 16.31
N ARG A 489 12.84 4.34 15.31
CA ARG A 489 12.82 5.38 14.27
C ARG A 489 11.40 5.73 13.87
N LYS A 490 11.22 6.90 13.28
CA LYS A 490 9.91 7.31 12.75
C LYS A 490 9.45 6.38 11.63
N TYR A 491 8.18 6.01 11.70
CA TYR A 491 7.55 5.21 10.66
C TYR A 491 7.32 6.04 9.39
N ASP A 492 7.80 5.55 8.27
CA ASP A 492 7.73 6.21 6.96
C ASP A 492 7.33 5.25 5.83
N SER A 493 7.30 5.75 4.59
CA SER A 493 6.93 4.94 3.44
C SER A 493 7.92 3.80 3.18
N SER A 494 9.20 3.89 3.59
CA SER A 494 10.15 2.80 3.42
C SER A 494 9.79 1.58 4.28
N GLN A 495 9.28 1.82 5.48
CA GLN A 495 8.78 0.77 6.37
C GLN A 495 7.39 0.29 5.95
N MET A 496 6.53 1.24 5.53
CA MET A 496 5.18 0.92 5.04
C MET A 496 5.22 -0.04 3.86
N MET A 497 6.09 0.19 2.89
CA MET A 497 6.20 -0.63 1.68
C MET A 497 6.99 -1.93 1.89
N ASN A 498 7.74 -2.06 2.99
CA ASN A 498 8.64 -3.19 3.23
C ASN A 498 7.90 -4.39 3.81
N ILE A 499 7.90 -5.49 3.06
CA ILE A 499 7.35 -6.80 3.42
C ILE A 499 8.46 -7.84 3.45
N PRO A 500 8.35 -8.96 4.17
CA PRO A 500 9.37 -9.99 4.14
C PRO A 500 9.28 -10.87 2.88
N LEU A 501 10.44 -11.41 2.48
CA LEU A 501 10.53 -12.64 1.67
C LEU A 501 11.50 -13.58 2.38
N ILE A 502 11.06 -14.81 2.61
CA ILE A 502 11.85 -15.89 3.20
C ILE A 502 11.76 -17.09 2.25
N VAL A 503 12.90 -17.62 1.82
CA VAL A 503 12.94 -18.81 0.95
C VAL A 503 13.74 -19.88 1.65
N THR A 504 13.12 -21.04 1.87
CA THR A 504 13.78 -22.21 2.44
C THR A 504 13.68 -23.42 1.49
N ALA A 505 14.75 -24.16 1.40
CA ALA A 505 14.82 -25.46 0.72
C ALA A 505 15.76 -26.33 1.54
N PRO A 506 15.24 -27.08 2.53
CA PRO A 506 16.05 -27.79 3.50
C PRO A 506 17.11 -28.71 2.84
N GLY A 507 18.33 -28.61 3.32
CA GLY A 507 19.48 -29.37 2.77
C GLY A 507 20.04 -28.80 1.45
N LEU A 508 19.44 -27.77 0.84
CA LEU A 508 19.94 -27.10 -0.37
C LEU A 508 20.34 -25.65 -0.14
N LEU A 509 19.44 -24.85 0.41
CA LEU A 509 19.73 -23.46 0.75
C LEU A 509 20.32 -23.40 2.17
N GLN A 510 21.40 -22.64 2.30
CA GLN A 510 21.97 -22.31 3.61
C GLN A 510 21.37 -20.99 4.12
N ALA A 511 21.35 -20.84 5.43
CA ALA A 511 20.98 -19.60 6.07
C ALA A 511 21.81 -18.43 5.52
N SER A 512 21.15 -17.41 5.05
CA SER A 512 21.79 -16.21 4.47
C SER A 512 20.86 -15.01 4.49
N VAL A 513 21.43 -13.84 4.68
CA VAL A 513 20.74 -12.57 4.54
C VAL A 513 21.02 -12.01 3.16
N GLN A 514 20.02 -11.91 2.34
CA GLN A 514 20.07 -11.43 0.96
C GLN A 514 19.70 -9.95 0.95
N THR A 515 20.67 -9.06 0.73
CA THR A 515 20.51 -7.61 0.93
C THR A 515 20.16 -6.81 -0.32
N GLN A 516 20.06 -7.45 -1.47
CA GLN A 516 19.56 -6.81 -2.69
C GLN A 516 18.09 -6.41 -2.54
N VAL A 517 17.71 -5.33 -3.22
CA VAL A 517 16.31 -4.90 -3.30
C VAL A 517 15.52 -5.88 -4.16
N GLY A 518 14.37 -6.29 -3.68
CA GLY A 518 13.44 -7.16 -4.39
C GLY A 518 11.98 -6.74 -4.22
N GLY A 519 11.12 -7.26 -5.08
CA GLY A 519 9.66 -7.06 -5.03
C GLY A 519 8.90 -8.33 -5.43
N GLN A 520 7.59 -8.29 -5.28
CA GLN A 520 6.73 -9.46 -5.53
C GLN A 520 6.86 -10.02 -6.96
N SER A 521 7.11 -9.15 -7.94
CA SER A 521 7.37 -9.57 -9.32
C SER A 521 8.61 -10.47 -9.47
N ASP A 522 9.54 -10.44 -8.51
CA ASP A 522 10.79 -11.20 -8.54
C ASP A 522 10.64 -12.64 -8.01
N ILE A 523 9.51 -12.98 -7.36
CA ILE A 523 9.28 -14.30 -6.76
C ILE A 523 9.26 -15.39 -7.83
N PHE A 524 8.54 -15.20 -8.92
CA PHE A 524 8.45 -16.22 -9.99
C PHE A 524 9.80 -16.54 -10.60
N PRO A 525 10.60 -15.60 -11.14
CA PRO A 525 11.91 -15.94 -11.69
C PRO A 525 12.88 -16.52 -10.66
N THR A 526 12.80 -16.10 -9.39
CA THR A 526 13.62 -16.66 -8.30
C THR A 526 13.29 -18.14 -8.03
N ILE A 527 11.99 -18.48 -7.93
CA ILE A 527 11.56 -19.88 -7.76
C ILE A 527 11.87 -20.69 -9.02
N ALA A 528 11.63 -20.13 -10.21
CA ALA A 528 11.90 -20.81 -11.47
C ALA A 528 13.37 -21.23 -11.60
N ASN A 529 14.31 -20.36 -11.21
CA ASN A 529 15.73 -20.71 -11.17
C ASN A 529 16.00 -21.87 -10.21
N LEU A 530 15.49 -21.81 -8.98
CA LEU A 530 15.72 -22.86 -7.97
C LEU A 530 15.25 -24.24 -8.43
N VAL A 531 14.08 -24.32 -9.05
CA VAL A 531 13.49 -25.61 -9.47
C VAL A 531 13.79 -25.97 -10.92
N GLY A 532 14.48 -25.10 -11.66
CA GLY A 532 14.87 -25.33 -13.04
C GLY A 532 13.69 -25.31 -14.01
N LEU A 533 12.70 -24.41 -13.80
CA LEU A 533 11.64 -24.16 -14.79
C LEU A 533 12.21 -23.40 -16.00
N PRO A 534 11.87 -23.79 -17.23
CA PRO A 534 12.27 -23.04 -18.42
C PRO A 534 11.53 -21.70 -18.47
N MET A 535 12.28 -20.60 -18.58
CA MET A 535 11.74 -19.23 -18.63
C MET A 535 11.84 -18.58 -20.02
N GLU A 536 12.39 -19.27 -21.02
CA GLU A 536 12.66 -18.70 -22.33
C GLU A 536 11.41 -18.22 -23.06
N ASN A 537 10.27 -18.83 -22.80
CA ASN A 537 8.97 -18.49 -23.39
C ASN A 537 8.05 -17.71 -22.41
N HIS A 538 8.57 -17.32 -21.25
CA HIS A 538 7.84 -16.57 -20.24
C HIS A 538 8.39 -15.16 -20.11
N LEU A 539 7.71 -14.18 -20.74
CA LEU A 539 8.02 -12.77 -20.47
C LEU A 539 7.78 -12.50 -18.99
N HIS A 540 8.74 -11.88 -18.31
CA HIS A 540 8.66 -11.49 -16.90
C HIS A 540 9.33 -10.13 -16.70
N PHE A 541 8.84 -9.38 -15.70
CA PHE A 541 9.38 -8.07 -15.32
C PHE A 541 10.20 -8.13 -14.04
N GLY A 542 10.13 -9.24 -13.32
CA GLY A 542 10.97 -9.51 -12.15
C GLY A 542 12.33 -10.10 -12.52
N GLN A 543 13.15 -10.29 -11.51
CA GLN A 543 14.52 -10.82 -11.59
C GLN A 543 14.69 -12.00 -10.65
N ASP A 544 15.65 -12.85 -10.94
CA ASP A 544 16.09 -13.87 -9.99
C ASP A 544 16.96 -13.23 -8.90
N LEU A 545 16.44 -13.16 -7.69
CA LEU A 545 17.06 -12.48 -6.56
C LEU A 545 18.34 -13.16 -6.04
N PHE A 546 18.58 -14.42 -6.37
CA PHE A 546 19.86 -15.07 -6.03
C PHE A 546 20.99 -14.68 -6.98
N ASN A 547 20.66 -14.13 -8.14
CA ASN A 547 21.62 -13.88 -9.22
C ASN A 547 21.71 -12.41 -9.66
N GLN A 548 20.85 -11.54 -9.14
CA GLN A 548 20.88 -10.10 -9.42
C GLN A 548 21.15 -9.32 -8.14
N HIS A 549 21.99 -8.28 -8.24
CA HIS A 549 22.43 -7.50 -7.09
C HIS A 549 21.92 -6.04 -7.09
N SER A 550 21.29 -5.63 -8.17
CA SER A 550 20.62 -4.32 -8.30
C SER A 550 19.23 -4.50 -8.87
N ASN A 551 18.31 -3.63 -8.48
CA ASN A 551 16.95 -3.67 -8.98
C ASN A 551 16.38 -2.28 -9.20
N LEU A 552 15.44 -2.18 -10.13
CA LEU A 552 14.55 -1.05 -10.34
C LEU A 552 13.13 -1.58 -10.25
N LEU A 553 12.42 -1.26 -9.16
CA LEU A 553 11.04 -1.65 -8.92
C LEU A 553 10.12 -0.46 -9.21
N PRO A 554 9.45 -0.41 -10.35
CA PRO A 554 8.42 0.58 -10.60
C PRO A 554 7.25 0.41 -9.66
N GLU A 555 6.75 1.53 -9.14
CA GLU A 555 5.64 1.58 -8.22
C GLU A 555 4.46 2.37 -8.80
N ARG A 556 3.26 1.97 -8.40
CA ARG A 556 2.01 2.68 -8.64
C ARG A 556 0.95 2.23 -7.65
N TYR A 557 -0.05 3.05 -7.44
CA TYR A 557 -1.16 2.89 -6.52
C TYR A 557 -0.81 3.37 -5.10
N TYR A 558 -0.17 2.57 -4.24
CA TYR A 558 0.18 2.99 -2.87
C TYR A 558 1.30 4.03 -2.81
N LEU A 559 2.15 4.04 -3.80
CA LEU A 559 2.95 5.19 -4.18
C LEU A 559 2.44 5.72 -5.52
N PRO A 560 2.50 7.04 -5.78
CA PRO A 560 2.03 7.60 -7.04
C PRO A 560 2.74 7.02 -8.26
N SER A 561 2.05 6.97 -9.40
CA SER A 561 2.64 6.48 -10.66
C SER A 561 3.90 7.25 -11.05
N GLY A 562 4.95 6.52 -11.36
CA GLY A 562 6.29 7.04 -11.60
C GLY A 562 7.19 7.03 -10.38
N SER A 563 6.68 6.64 -9.20
CA SER A 563 7.53 6.24 -8.10
C SER A 563 8.28 4.97 -8.46
N PHE A 564 9.45 4.79 -7.88
CA PHE A 564 10.22 3.57 -7.99
C PHE A 564 11.08 3.37 -6.74
N ILE A 565 11.48 2.13 -6.54
CA ILE A 565 12.43 1.72 -5.50
C ILE A 565 13.68 1.21 -6.22
N ASP A 566 14.84 1.77 -5.87
CA ASP A 566 16.14 1.30 -6.30
C ASP A 566 16.97 0.79 -5.12
N ASP A 567 18.25 0.54 -5.33
CA ASP A 567 19.12 -0.01 -4.29
C ASP A 567 19.38 0.96 -3.12
N SER A 568 19.03 2.22 -3.23
CA SER A 568 19.37 3.29 -2.27
C SER A 568 18.15 4.01 -1.67
N GLU A 569 17.08 4.16 -2.44
CA GLU A 569 15.97 5.03 -2.06
C GLU A 569 14.64 4.66 -2.68
N ILE A 570 13.55 5.22 -2.14
CA ILE A 570 12.26 5.34 -2.79
C ILE A 570 12.18 6.73 -3.38
N PHE A 571 12.02 6.83 -4.69
CA PHE A 571 11.72 8.08 -5.37
C PHE A 571 10.21 8.23 -5.56
N VAL A 572 9.67 9.41 -5.19
CA VAL A 572 8.26 9.77 -5.41
C VAL A 572 8.21 11.06 -6.23
N PRO A 573 7.67 11.05 -7.46
CA PRO A 573 7.64 12.24 -8.30
C PRO A 573 6.70 13.31 -7.73
N GLY A 574 7.03 14.59 -7.95
CA GLY A 574 6.14 15.72 -7.75
C GLY A 574 5.27 15.97 -9.00
N THR A 575 5.37 17.15 -9.59
CA THR A 575 4.81 17.43 -10.94
C THR A 575 5.60 16.73 -12.05
N GLY A 576 6.80 16.28 -11.73
CA GLY A 576 7.72 15.54 -12.55
C GLY A 576 8.89 15.02 -11.73
N PHE A 577 10.00 14.74 -12.38
CA PHE A 577 11.21 14.26 -11.70
C PHE A 577 11.89 15.36 -10.85
N GLY A 578 11.91 16.61 -11.34
CA GLY A 578 12.74 17.66 -10.74
C GLY A 578 12.29 18.16 -9.37
N ASP A 579 11.02 17.97 -9.03
CA ASP A 579 10.39 18.34 -7.76
C ASP A 579 9.92 17.10 -6.96
N GLY A 580 10.47 15.92 -7.28
CA GLY A 580 10.21 14.68 -6.56
C GLY A 580 10.90 14.63 -5.19
N SER A 581 10.34 13.82 -4.29
CA SER A 581 10.90 13.52 -2.98
C SER A 581 11.65 12.19 -2.97
N ARG A 582 12.59 12.05 -2.04
CA ARG A 582 13.44 10.88 -1.88
C ARG A 582 13.41 10.40 -0.44
N ILE A 583 13.22 9.11 -0.25
CA ILE A 583 13.19 8.45 1.06
C ILE A 583 14.29 7.39 1.04
N MET A 584 15.34 7.59 1.82
CA MET A 584 16.50 6.69 1.85
C MET A 584 16.11 5.33 2.43
N LEU A 585 16.56 4.27 1.78
CA LEU A 585 16.41 2.91 2.28
C LEU A 585 17.53 2.55 3.27
N PRO A 586 17.30 1.59 4.18
CA PRO A 586 18.39 0.99 4.94
C PRO A 586 19.45 0.42 3.99
N THR A 587 20.70 0.71 4.29
CA THR A 587 21.85 0.14 3.55
C THR A 587 21.88 -1.39 3.68
N ALA A 588 22.58 -2.06 2.78
CA ALA A 588 22.80 -3.51 2.87
C ALA A 588 23.41 -3.93 4.23
N ALA A 589 24.33 -3.13 4.77
CA ALA A 589 24.97 -3.37 6.08
C ALA A 589 23.97 -3.22 7.24
N GLU A 590 23.14 -2.18 7.23
CA GLU A 590 22.08 -1.98 8.23
C GLU A 590 21.01 -3.06 8.17
N ALA A 591 20.60 -3.45 6.97
CA ALA A 591 19.64 -4.54 6.78
C ALA A 591 20.19 -5.87 7.31
N SER A 592 21.47 -6.20 7.04
CA SER A 592 22.15 -7.38 7.59
C SER A 592 22.28 -7.31 9.11
N ALA A 593 22.65 -6.15 9.67
CA ALA A 593 22.79 -5.98 11.11
C ALA A 593 21.45 -6.13 11.84
N ASN A 594 20.35 -5.61 11.25
CA ASN A 594 19.00 -5.76 11.81
C ASN A 594 18.55 -7.23 11.76
N ALA A 595 18.87 -7.96 10.70
CA ALA A 595 18.59 -9.39 10.60
C ALA A 595 19.37 -10.24 11.61
N ALA A 596 20.59 -9.80 12.00
CA ALA A 596 21.49 -10.57 12.90
C ALA A 596 21.30 -10.30 14.40
N ARG A 597 20.56 -9.26 14.80
CA ARG A 597 20.48 -8.79 16.20
C ARG A 597 19.96 -9.80 17.24
N LEU A 598 19.24 -10.83 16.85
CA LEU A 598 18.80 -11.88 17.80
C LEU A 598 19.87 -12.94 18.11
N ASN A 599 20.92 -13.07 17.30
CA ASN A 599 21.99 -14.04 17.58
C ASN A 599 22.88 -13.65 18.77
N GLY A 600 22.76 -12.40 19.28
CA GLY A 600 23.59 -11.88 20.39
C GLY A 600 22.88 -11.73 21.73
N SER A 601 21.56 -11.87 21.83
CA SER A 601 20.82 -11.55 23.05
C SER A 601 20.52 -12.73 23.99
N ALA A 602 20.97 -13.94 23.67
CA ALA A 602 20.78 -15.13 24.51
C ALA A 602 21.86 -15.28 25.60
N GLY A 603 22.69 -14.28 25.84
CA GLY A 603 23.73 -14.37 26.86
C GLY A 603 24.37 -13.04 27.20
N SER A 604 23.73 -12.21 28.00
CA SER A 604 24.31 -11.39 29.07
C SER A 604 23.33 -10.34 29.60
N ASP A 605 22.68 -10.61 30.68
CA ASP A 605 22.24 -9.57 31.64
C ASP A 605 23.47 -8.89 32.24
N GLY A 606 23.52 -7.58 32.20
CA GLY A 606 24.33 -6.79 33.11
C GLY A 606 25.43 -5.94 32.48
N GLY A 607 25.19 -4.61 32.41
CA GLY A 607 26.27 -3.65 32.62
C GLY A 607 26.62 -2.67 31.51
N GLY A 608 26.21 -1.43 31.68
CA GLY A 608 27.09 -0.27 31.45
C GLY A 608 27.21 0.31 30.07
N LEU A 609 26.58 1.44 29.87
CA LEU A 609 26.90 2.47 28.89
C LEU A 609 28.40 2.81 28.89
N GLY A 610 29.11 2.55 27.81
CA GLY A 610 30.47 3.03 27.58
C GLY A 610 30.72 3.27 26.09
N SER A 611 30.88 4.54 25.72
CA SER A 611 31.32 4.98 24.43
C SER A 611 32.73 4.44 24.14
N ALA A 612 32.95 3.79 22.99
CA ALA A 612 34.28 3.55 22.47
C ALA A 612 34.27 3.60 20.93
N GLY A 613 34.83 4.66 20.40
CA GLY A 613 35.40 4.65 19.07
C GLY A 613 36.66 3.79 19.07
N GLY A 614 36.85 2.94 18.06
CA GLY A 614 38.03 2.09 17.95
C GLY A 614 38.19 1.50 16.56
N SER A 615 39.15 2.03 15.86
CA SER A 615 39.69 1.72 14.54
C SER A 615 40.02 0.26 14.30
N ALA A 616 39.83 -0.13 13.04
CA ALA A 616 40.30 -1.38 12.43
C ALA A 616 41.82 -1.53 12.51
N GLY A 617 42.31 -2.65 13.01
CA GLY A 617 43.71 -3.07 12.94
C GLY A 617 43.85 -4.23 11.97
N ASN A 618 44.62 -3.96 10.95
CA ASN A 618 45.10 -4.94 9.98
C ASN A 618 46.42 -5.56 10.49
N ALA A 619 46.53 -6.88 10.53
CA ALA A 619 47.74 -7.61 10.88
C ALA A 619 48.50 -8.01 9.61
N GLY A 620 49.74 -7.59 9.51
CA GLY A 620 50.69 -8.10 8.53
C GLY A 620 52.10 -7.69 8.93
N GLY A 621 52.92 -8.68 9.23
CA GLY A 621 54.19 -8.56 9.88
C GLY A 621 55.38 -8.08 9.05
N GLY A 622 56.41 -7.71 9.77
CA GLY A 622 57.78 -7.88 9.28
C GLY A 622 58.75 -6.71 9.36
N LEU A 623 59.58 -6.69 10.41
CA LEU A 623 61.03 -6.38 10.47
C LEU A 623 61.54 -4.89 10.31
N ASN A 624 62.05 -4.46 11.47
CA ASN A 624 63.39 -3.84 11.75
C ASN A 624 63.78 -2.48 11.13
N SER A 625 63.99 -1.50 11.94
CA SER A 625 65.31 -0.97 12.46
C SER A 625 65.27 0.53 12.76
N THR A 626 65.67 0.81 14.01
CA THR A 626 66.63 1.84 14.51
C THR A 626 66.39 3.34 14.29
N SER A 627 66.53 3.98 15.47
CA SER A 627 67.12 5.34 15.76
C SER A 627 66.21 6.54 15.40
N GLY A 628 66.00 7.46 16.23
CA GLY A 628 66.71 8.12 17.28
C GLY A 628 66.11 9.48 17.54
N SER A 629 66.11 9.79 18.82
CA SER A 629 66.37 11.08 19.43
C SER A 629 65.40 12.29 19.32
N ALA A 630 64.89 12.61 20.48
CA ALA A 630 65.04 13.89 21.18
C ALA A 630 64.21 15.12 20.76
N GLY A 631 63.55 15.64 21.72
CA GLY A 631 63.69 16.98 22.27
C GLY A 631 62.34 17.74 22.33
N ASN A 632 61.84 17.85 23.43
CA ASN A 632 61.83 18.93 24.43
C ASN A 632 60.77 20.03 24.24
N ALA A 633 59.95 20.12 25.22
CA ALA A 633 59.77 21.17 26.23
C ALA A 633 58.93 22.42 25.88
N GLY A 634 58.09 22.68 26.84
CA GLY A 634 57.77 24.01 27.35
C GLY A 634 56.30 24.42 27.08
N GLY A 635 55.50 24.47 28.05
CA GLY A 635 55.29 25.40 29.14
C GLY A 635 54.24 26.41 28.71
N ASP A 636 53.37 26.95 29.40
CA ASP A 636 53.02 27.11 30.78
C ASP A 636 51.75 28.00 30.87
N GLN A 637 50.90 27.78 31.84
CA GLN A 637 50.16 28.77 32.66
C GLN A 637 49.27 29.83 31.95
N GLY A 638 48.08 30.11 32.36
CA GLY A 638 47.53 30.45 33.65
C GLY A 638 46.15 31.02 33.58
N ALA A 639 45.40 30.69 34.56
CA ALA A 639 44.72 31.46 35.60
C ALA A 639 43.54 32.37 35.18
N ALA A 640 42.35 31.98 35.64
CA ALA A 640 41.65 32.46 36.84
C ALA A 640 40.93 33.80 36.74
N SER A 641 39.66 33.87 37.03
CA SER A 641 38.90 34.41 38.18
C SER A 641 37.50 34.80 37.75
N SER A 642 36.49 34.31 38.37
CA SER A 642 35.81 34.67 39.61
C SER A 642 34.67 35.68 39.48
N GLY A 643 33.59 35.36 40.11
CA GLY A 643 32.59 36.25 40.71
C GLY A 643 31.27 36.30 39.94
N GLY A 644 30.11 36.04 40.47
CA GLY A 644 29.62 35.98 41.85
C GLY A 644 28.14 36.37 41.81
N ASP A 645 27.34 35.55 42.46
CA ASP A 645 26.10 35.85 43.21
C ASP A 645 24.99 36.75 42.66
N LYS A 646 23.77 36.30 42.59
CA LYS A 646 22.75 36.34 43.65
C LYS A 646 21.40 35.76 43.26
N ALA A 647 20.85 35.09 44.25
CA ALA A 647 19.53 34.49 44.33
C ALA A 647 18.36 35.48 44.26
N GLY A 648 17.21 34.97 43.90
CA GLY A 648 15.90 35.61 44.06
C GLY A 648 14.77 34.58 43.90
N GLU A 649 14.35 34.04 45.07
CA GLU A 649 13.13 33.23 45.21
C GLU A 649 11.86 34.01 44.85
N ALA A 650 10.90 33.36 44.16
CA ALA A 650 9.47 33.63 44.34
C ALA A 650 8.65 32.40 43.96
N SER A 651 7.91 31.89 44.92
CA SER A 651 6.96 30.77 44.82
C SER A 651 5.66 31.12 44.08
N PRO A 652 4.83 30.12 43.74
CA PRO A 652 3.85 30.21 42.67
C PRO A 652 2.43 30.52 43.14
N GLN A 653 1.64 31.09 42.21
CA GLN A 653 0.17 31.11 42.33
C GLN A 653 -0.50 30.38 41.18
N PRO A 654 -1.72 29.81 41.33
CA PRO A 654 -2.31 28.83 40.43
C PRO A 654 -3.01 29.46 39.24
N GLY A 655 -2.67 28.99 38.05
CA GLY A 655 -3.29 29.37 36.79
C GLY A 655 -4.52 28.54 36.45
N LYS A 656 -5.51 29.17 35.86
CA LYS A 656 -6.77 28.66 35.35
C LYS A 656 -6.57 27.59 34.24
N PRO A 657 -7.54 26.68 33.98
CA PRO A 657 -7.42 25.64 32.99
C PRO A 657 -7.48 26.24 31.58
N GLY A 658 -6.46 25.92 30.79
CA GLY A 658 -6.36 26.26 29.38
C GLY A 658 -7.21 25.33 28.52
N GLU A 659 -7.84 25.90 27.53
CA GLU A 659 -8.56 25.23 26.45
C GLU A 659 -7.66 24.26 25.68
N PRO A 660 -8.18 23.14 25.14
CA PRO A 660 -7.39 22.21 24.36
C PRO A 660 -7.14 22.79 22.97
N SER A 661 -5.91 23.15 22.67
CA SER A 661 -5.45 23.42 21.30
C SER A 661 -5.28 22.08 20.57
N GLY A 662 -6.31 21.68 19.85
CA GLY A 662 -6.25 20.58 18.91
C GLY A 662 -5.54 21.00 17.63
N THR A 663 -4.27 20.68 17.50
CA THR A 663 -3.58 20.67 16.19
C THR A 663 -3.27 19.21 15.84
N GLY A 664 -4.28 18.50 15.32
CA GLY A 664 -4.06 17.21 14.67
C GLY A 664 -3.38 17.45 13.32
N GLY A 665 -2.07 17.36 13.29
CA GLY A 665 -1.30 17.34 12.04
C GLY A 665 -1.43 15.96 11.40
N THR A 666 -2.30 15.81 10.41
CA THR A 666 -2.29 14.63 9.54
C THR A 666 -1.08 14.72 8.61
N ALA A 667 -0.11 13.83 8.79
CA ALA A 667 0.98 13.63 7.84
C ALA A 667 0.42 13.06 6.54
N GLY A 668 0.04 13.95 5.62
CA GLY A 668 -0.20 13.57 4.22
C GLY A 668 1.14 13.21 3.56
N LEU A 669 1.13 12.32 2.59
CA LEU A 669 2.30 11.94 1.75
C LEU A 669 3.04 13.14 1.11
N GLY A 670 2.53 14.37 1.26
CA GLY A 670 3.15 15.60 0.82
C GLY A 670 4.20 16.18 1.77
N ASN A 671 4.30 15.74 3.04
CA ASN A 671 5.16 16.34 4.05
C ASN A 671 6.14 15.37 4.73
N ALA A 672 6.44 14.20 4.15
CA ALA A 672 7.66 13.47 4.46
C ALA A 672 8.85 14.12 3.72
N ALA A 673 8.95 15.46 3.77
CA ALA A 673 10.15 16.16 3.39
C ALA A 673 11.19 15.95 4.49
N GLY A 674 11.94 14.86 4.38
CA GLY A 674 13.25 14.75 4.99
C GLY A 674 14.06 15.96 4.55
N THR A 675 14.64 16.68 5.52
CA THR A 675 15.52 17.82 5.37
C THR A 675 16.46 17.61 4.20
N GLY A 676 16.39 18.49 3.18
CA GLY A 676 17.08 18.42 1.92
C GLY A 676 18.56 18.08 2.04
N ALA A 677 18.90 16.86 1.68
CA ALA A 677 20.25 16.49 1.29
C ALA A 677 20.49 17.05 -0.10
N LYS A 678 21.55 17.85 -0.28
CA LYS A 678 22.05 18.25 -1.60
C LYS A 678 22.35 16.99 -2.42
N PRO A 679 22.11 16.97 -3.73
CA PRO A 679 22.36 15.81 -4.57
C PRO A 679 23.84 15.45 -4.53
N GLY A 680 24.16 14.36 -3.81
CA GLY A 680 25.37 13.59 -4.04
C GLY A 680 25.16 12.74 -5.29
N SER A 681 26.22 12.44 -6.00
CA SER A 681 26.23 11.83 -7.34
C SER A 681 25.68 10.41 -7.47
N ASP A 682 25.04 9.83 -6.44
CA ASP A 682 24.63 8.43 -6.40
C ASP A 682 23.13 8.21 -6.11
N GLY A 683 22.27 9.21 -6.24
CA GLY A 683 20.82 9.07 -6.04
C GLY A 683 20.02 8.91 -7.34
N ALA A 684 18.69 8.67 -7.22
CA ALA A 684 17.73 8.48 -8.33
C ALA A 684 17.98 9.44 -9.50
N THR A 685 17.95 8.89 -10.69
CA THR A 685 18.22 9.64 -11.92
C THR A 685 16.95 9.85 -12.74
N ARG A 686 16.97 10.84 -13.62
CA ARG A 686 15.91 11.06 -14.60
C ARG A 686 15.72 9.84 -15.52
N ASP A 687 16.81 9.14 -15.84
CA ASP A 687 16.78 7.95 -16.66
C ASP A 687 16.01 6.81 -15.96
N GLU A 688 16.22 6.59 -14.67
CA GLU A 688 15.49 5.60 -13.88
C GLU A 688 14.00 5.90 -13.80
N PHE A 689 13.62 7.16 -13.60
CA PHE A 689 12.23 7.59 -13.65
C PHE A 689 11.56 7.27 -15.00
N ASP A 690 12.23 7.60 -16.10
CA ASP A 690 11.72 7.36 -17.45
C ASP A 690 11.65 5.84 -17.75
N ARG A 691 12.64 5.04 -17.29
CA ARG A 691 12.67 3.57 -17.38
C ARG A 691 11.53 2.92 -16.55
N ALA A 692 11.32 3.38 -15.33
CA ALA A 692 10.24 2.88 -14.47
C ALA A 692 8.86 3.08 -15.13
N LEU A 693 8.58 4.28 -15.65
CA LEU A 693 7.35 4.56 -16.38
C LEU A 693 7.21 3.70 -17.66
N GLN A 694 8.32 3.44 -18.35
CA GLN A 694 8.31 2.60 -19.54
C GLN A 694 8.04 1.14 -19.21
N LEU A 695 8.62 0.58 -18.15
CA LEU A 695 8.37 -0.77 -17.68
C LEU A 695 6.89 -0.99 -17.35
N LEU A 696 6.24 -0.05 -16.63
CA LEU A 696 4.81 -0.11 -16.35
C LEU A 696 3.96 -0.16 -17.63
N ARG A 697 4.27 0.72 -18.61
CA ARG A 697 3.57 0.74 -19.92
C ARG A 697 3.78 -0.54 -20.71
N MET A 698 4.97 -1.10 -20.68
CA MET A 698 5.26 -2.36 -21.36
C MET A 698 4.47 -3.51 -20.77
N SER A 699 4.40 -3.62 -19.44
CA SER A 699 3.60 -4.63 -18.75
C SER A 699 2.11 -4.52 -19.13
N ASP A 700 1.52 -3.31 -19.02
CA ASP A 700 0.13 -3.07 -19.41
C ASP A 700 -0.14 -3.42 -20.88
N SER A 701 0.77 -3.03 -21.77
CA SER A 701 0.63 -3.29 -23.21
C SER A 701 0.69 -4.78 -23.52
N TYR A 702 1.62 -5.50 -22.89
CA TYR A 702 1.77 -6.93 -23.09
C TYR A 702 0.55 -7.70 -22.59
N VAL A 703 0.14 -7.48 -21.34
CA VAL A 703 -0.98 -8.23 -20.74
C VAL A 703 -2.28 -7.97 -21.52
N ARG A 704 -2.55 -6.73 -21.94
CA ARG A 704 -3.74 -6.42 -22.74
C ARG A 704 -3.72 -7.07 -24.11
N SER A 705 -2.54 -7.37 -24.67
CA SER A 705 -2.40 -8.02 -25.97
C SER A 705 -2.57 -9.53 -25.92
N LEU A 706 -2.56 -10.13 -24.74
CA LEU A 706 -2.73 -11.57 -24.56
C LEU A 706 -4.10 -12.05 -25.04
N PRO A 707 -4.20 -13.28 -25.57
CA PRO A 707 -5.48 -13.84 -25.98
C PRO A 707 -6.44 -14.03 -24.81
N SER A 708 -7.73 -14.12 -25.10
CA SER A 708 -8.73 -14.47 -24.10
C SER A 708 -8.50 -15.89 -23.57
N ASN A 709 -8.77 -16.10 -22.27
CA ASN A 709 -8.70 -17.38 -21.58
C ASN A 709 -9.93 -18.29 -21.85
N GLY A 710 -10.80 -17.96 -22.79
CA GLY A 710 -12.02 -18.72 -23.05
C GLY A 710 -11.80 -20.23 -23.32
N ASN A 711 -10.63 -20.59 -23.82
CA ASN A 711 -10.23 -22.00 -24.08
C ASN A 711 -9.36 -22.60 -22.96
N ASP A 712 -9.01 -21.84 -21.93
CA ASP A 712 -8.24 -22.33 -20.78
C ASP A 712 -9.14 -23.25 -19.93
N PRO A 713 -8.64 -24.36 -19.36
CA PRO A 713 -9.44 -25.24 -18.54
C PRO A 713 -9.91 -24.54 -17.27
N GLU A 714 -11.15 -24.82 -16.87
CA GLU A 714 -11.67 -24.36 -15.58
C GLU A 714 -10.95 -25.08 -14.45
N PRO A 715 -10.57 -24.38 -13.37
CA PRO A 715 -10.03 -25.02 -12.19
C PRO A 715 -11.13 -25.81 -11.46
N GLU A 716 -10.79 -26.97 -10.93
CA GLU A 716 -11.72 -27.79 -10.15
C GLU A 716 -12.05 -27.13 -8.81
N ASP A 717 -13.33 -27.17 -8.44
CA ASP A 717 -13.83 -26.75 -7.13
C ASP A 717 -13.78 -27.91 -6.15
N ALA A 718 -12.86 -27.87 -5.20
CA ALA A 718 -12.70 -28.91 -4.19
C ALA A 718 -13.89 -28.98 -3.22
N GLY A 719 -14.64 -27.89 -3.01
CA GLY A 719 -15.86 -27.85 -2.20
C GLY A 719 -17.01 -28.63 -2.82
N ALA A 720 -17.09 -28.68 -4.17
CA ALA A 720 -18.15 -29.41 -4.86
C ALA A 720 -18.09 -30.94 -4.65
N GLU A 721 -16.91 -31.51 -4.41
CA GLU A 721 -16.75 -32.94 -4.08
C GLU A 721 -17.30 -33.27 -2.69
N SER A 722 -17.15 -32.36 -1.72
CA SER A 722 -17.66 -32.55 -0.37
C SER A 722 -19.20 -32.54 -0.31
N ARG A 723 -19.88 -31.87 -1.29
CA ARG A 723 -21.36 -31.87 -1.42
C ARG A 723 -21.89 -33.22 -1.95
N LYS A 724 -21.14 -33.94 -2.75
CA LYS A 724 -21.56 -35.24 -3.31
C LYS A 724 -21.41 -36.40 -2.33
N SER A 725 -20.63 -36.19 -1.25
CA SER A 725 -20.36 -37.20 -0.23
C SER A 725 -21.23 -37.05 1.05
N LYS A 726 -22.05 -36.00 1.15
CA LYS A 726 -23.07 -35.75 2.16
C LYS A 726 -24.47 -36.01 1.59
#